data_1247f2c577262089caab87a07454b63d
#
_entry.id   1247f2c577262089caab87a07454b63d
#
_cell.length_a   1.000
_cell.length_b   1.000
_cell.length_c   1.000
_cell.angle_alpha   90.00
_cell.angle_beta   90.00
_cell.angle_gamma   90.00
#
_symmetry.space_group_name_H-M   'P 1'
#
loop_
_entity.id
_entity.type
_entity.pdbx_description
1 polymer ?
#
loop_
_entity_poly.entity_id
_entity_poly.type
_entity_poly.pdbx_seq_one_letter_code
_entity_poly.pdbx_strand_id
1 'polypeptide(L)'
;QGMRAGVPMPWMRGDQKILLTDTVEGELNAAQVSSVTVSLSNPDVAQNVLLGRFGVRGDQDFREAYQGIVDGFGQYTRGNWPEKVKSDEQLRAAAAKEAEQLKKWQQQLPEQDRYGGWLRGPSFPAKGFFNTVKQDDRWYLVTPDGHPYFSLGVNAVTQQQSQTYIEGRESMFSDLPAADGPLAPFYGKGDNRSDTGANKGRAYANGRWFDFYNANLERQYGELPCAGSSECVGCTPAALSADSSAPAPKPEVVAPGSQTQLATPASGAAAVATAGAPKSAAEPPTAEECDRLKRAAATERWASRSVDRLKAWGFNTIGNWSDAALEDQKRMPYTLPLSISGDYATISTGHDWWGGIPDPFDPRFAMAAERAIAIAARGHRDDPWLIGFFADNELSWAAPGNEPHARYAIAYGTLRLTTDVPAKRAFLKQLRDKYRNEQGLSKAWGIDLEHWELMEDPGFEAPLPNPEHPAIEEDLQYFQRVFAETYFKTISDSLDWHAPNHLLLGGRFAISTPEAVAACARYCDVLSFNFYTREPQHGYDFETLRKLDKPVMVTEFHFGSRDRGPFWGGVAEVYKEEERGPAYANFITRALAEPTIVGAHWFQYLDQPVTGRLLDGENGHLGLVGITDLPYQGFVDAVRKANLAVPDKWLPAAERAAKAP
;
A
#
# COMPACT_ATOMS: atom_id res chain seq x y z
N GLN A 1 -11.77 -19.75 -2.22
CA GLN A 1 -12.03 -18.35 -1.84
C GLN A 1 -11.46 -17.97 -0.49
N GLY A 2 -11.01 -18.88 0.32
CA GLY A 2 -10.47 -18.59 1.62
C GLY A 2 -9.07 -18.06 1.65
N MET A 3 -8.48 -17.77 0.54
CA MET A 3 -7.09 -17.33 0.45
C MET A 3 -6.96 -15.94 -0.12
N ARG A 4 -7.93 -15.13 0.16
CA ARG A 4 -7.78 -13.72 -0.05
C ARG A 4 -6.69 -13.20 0.83
N ALA A 5 -5.94 -12.26 0.29
CA ALA A 5 -5.13 -11.34 0.99
C ALA A 5 -4.84 -11.77 2.42
N GLY A 6 -3.91 -12.64 2.58
CA GLY A 6 -3.53 -13.07 3.87
C GLY A 6 -4.64 -13.83 4.60
N VAL A 7 -4.67 -15.12 4.43
CA VAL A 7 -5.32 -15.92 5.47
C VAL A 7 -4.55 -15.60 6.76
N PRO A 8 -5.12 -14.82 7.70
CA PRO A 8 -4.40 -14.51 8.92
C PRO A 8 -4.04 -15.82 9.60
N MET A 9 -2.83 -15.90 10.11
CA MET A 9 -2.42 -17.06 10.89
C MET A 9 -3.44 -17.28 12.03
N PRO A 10 -3.77 -18.55 12.33
CA PRO A 10 -4.79 -18.86 13.31
C PRO A 10 -4.48 -18.22 14.67
N TRP A 11 -5.51 -17.65 15.25
CA TRP A 11 -5.48 -17.10 16.60
C TRP A 11 -5.82 -18.21 17.61
N MET A 12 -4.99 -18.36 18.62
CA MET A 12 -5.24 -19.30 19.71
C MET A 12 -5.53 -18.53 20.99
N ARG A 13 -6.71 -18.71 21.55
CA ARG A 13 -7.10 -18.15 22.86
C ARG A 13 -7.39 -19.29 23.83
N GLY A 14 -6.64 -19.36 24.92
CA GLY A 14 -6.90 -20.27 26.01
C GLY A 14 -7.15 -21.73 25.56
N ASP A 15 -8.33 -22.22 25.78
CA ASP A 15 -8.81 -23.53 25.37
C ASP A 15 -9.41 -23.59 23.95
N GLN A 16 -9.51 -22.45 23.27
CA GLN A 16 -10.05 -22.41 21.92
C GLN A 16 -9.11 -23.10 20.94
N LYS A 17 -9.68 -24.01 20.17
CA LYS A 17 -9.06 -24.56 18.96
C LYS A 17 -8.85 -23.42 17.95
N ILE A 18 -7.97 -23.64 16.99
CA ILE A 18 -7.65 -22.68 15.94
C ILE A 18 -8.91 -22.05 15.37
N LEU A 19 -8.99 -20.73 15.43
CA LEU A 19 -9.95 -19.98 14.67
C LEU A 19 -9.44 -19.91 13.22
N LEU A 20 -10.07 -20.67 12.34
CA LEU A 20 -9.90 -20.46 10.92
C LEU A 20 -10.44 -19.08 10.57
N THR A 21 -9.75 -18.45 9.69
CA THR A 21 -9.84 -17.04 9.45
C THR A 21 -10.88 -16.65 8.43
N ASP A 22 -11.52 -17.60 7.80
CA ASP A 22 -12.63 -17.30 6.92
C ASP A 22 -13.94 -17.23 7.66
N THR A 23 -14.67 -16.17 7.36
CA THR A 23 -16.04 -15.97 7.79
C THR A 23 -16.87 -17.11 7.25
N VAL A 24 -17.16 -18.06 8.11
CA VAL A 24 -18.30 -18.93 7.92
C VAL A 24 -19.47 -18.20 8.58
N GLU A 25 -20.40 -17.70 7.80
CA GLU A 25 -21.68 -17.26 8.34
C GLU A 25 -22.43 -18.50 8.82
N GLY A 26 -22.66 -18.59 10.12
CA GLY A 26 -23.35 -19.70 10.76
C GLY A 26 -22.44 -20.79 11.32
N GLU A 27 -23.02 -21.72 12.07
CA GLU A 27 -22.32 -22.88 12.61
C GLU A 27 -22.28 -24.02 11.58
N LEU A 28 -21.06 -24.50 11.27
CA LEU A 28 -20.89 -25.67 10.42
C LEU A 28 -21.31 -26.94 11.17
N ASN A 29 -22.41 -27.56 10.74
CA ASN A 29 -22.75 -28.92 11.20
C ASN A 29 -22.14 -29.95 10.25
N ALA A 30 -21.00 -30.52 10.65
CA ALA A 30 -20.28 -31.51 9.84
C ALA A 30 -21.14 -32.74 9.45
N ALA A 31 -22.17 -33.07 10.24
CA ALA A 31 -23.09 -34.16 9.93
C ALA A 31 -24.08 -33.83 8.79
N GLN A 32 -24.21 -32.55 8.42
CA GLN A 32 -25.13 -32.08 7.38
C GLN A 32 -24.40 -31.65 6.10
N VAL A 33 -23.07 -31.82 6.04
CA VAL A 33 -22.31 -31.52 4.79
C VAL A 33 -22.70 -32.57 3.74
N SER A 34 -23.40 -32.14 2.69
CA SER A 34 -23.84 -33.00 1.58
C SER A 34 -22.92 -32.94 0.38
N SER A 35 -22.13 -31.87 0.23
CA SER A 35 -21.20 -31.70 -0.88
C SER A 35 -20.02 -30.78 -0.51
N VAL A 36 -18.90 -31.01 -1.18
CA VAL A 36 -17.74 -30.12 -1.20
C VAL A 36 -17.47 -29.78 -2.66
N THR A 37 -17.51 -28.51 -3.00
CA THR A 37 -17.26 -28.04 -4.36
C THR A 37 -15.91 -27.34 -4.42
N VAL A 38 -15.06 -27.75 -5.35
CA VAL A 38 -13.85 -27.03 -5.74
C VAL A 38 -14.13 -26.37 -7.07
N SER A 39 -14.02 -25.05 -7.10
CA SER A 39 -14.26 -24.26 -8.32
C SER A 39 -13.07 -23.35 -8.62
N LEU A 40 -12.82 -23.17 -9.89
CA LEU A 40 -11.92 -22.16 -10.43
C LEU A 40 -12.80 -21.15 -11.18
N SER A 41 -12.84 -19.92 -10.72
CA SER A 41 -13.64 -18.87 -11.35
C SER A 41 -12.76 -18.06 -12.29
N ASN A 42 -13.16 -18.02 -13.57
CA ASN A 42 -12.54 -17.19 -14.62
C ASN A 42 -11.00 -17.21 -14.62
N PRO A 43 -10.33 -18.36 -14.76
CA PRO A 43 -8.88 -18.40 -14.86
C PRO A 43 -8.43 -17.75 -16.18
N ASP A 44 -7.50 -16.82 -16.10
CA ASP A 44 -6.92 -16.12 -17.28
C ASP A 44 -6.12 -17.06 -18.18
N VAL A 45 -5.68 -18.19 -17.64
CA VAL A 45 -4.93 -19.22 -18.33
C VAL A 45 -5.41 -20.61 -17.89
N ALA A 46 -5.17 -21.63 -18.71
CA ALA A 46 -5.47 -23.01 -18.35
C ALA A 46 -4.77 -23.40 -17.04
N GLN A 47 -5.53 -23.89 -16.09
CA GLN A 47 -5.07 -24.30 -14.76
C GLN A 47 -5.11 -25.82 -14.66
N ASN A 48 -4.04 -26.39 -14.11
CA ASN A 48 -4.01 -27.80 -13.71
C ASN A 48 -4.14 -27.90 -12.19
N VAL A 49 -5.22 -28.50 -11.73
CA VAL A 49 -5.47 -28.70 -10.30
C VAL A 49 -5.31 -30.18 -9.98
N LEU A 50 -4.37 -30.49 -9.09
CA LEU A 50 -4.24 -31.83 -8.53
C LEU A 50 -5.11 -31.93 -7.28
N LEU A 51 -6.18 -32.71 -7.36
CA LEU A 51 -7.04 -33.00 -6.23
C LEU A 51 -6.53 -34.27 -5.52
N GLY A 52 -6.12 -34.09 -4.25
CA GLY A 52 -5.72 -35.20 -3.40
C GLY A 52 -6.91 -35.88 -2.72
N ARG A 53 -6.66 -36.55 -1.60
CA ARG A 53 -7.74 -37.19 -0.82
C ARG A 53 -8.59 -36.14 -0.12
N PHE A 54 -9.89 -36.23 -0.34
CA PHE A 54 -10.86 -35.54 0.48
C PHE A 54 -11.25 -36.42 1.68
N GLY A 55 -11.33 -35.86 2.86
CA GLY A 55 -11.75 -36.58 4.05
C GLY A 55 -12.06 -35.60 5.19
N VAL A 56 -12.94 -36.03 6.08
CA VAL A 56 -13.15 -35.37 7.35
C VAL A 56 -12.17 -36.01 8.33
N ARG A 57 -11.28 -35.22 8.91
CA ARG A 57 -10.50 -35.65 10.07
C ARG A 57 -11.22 -35.18 11.32
N GLY A 58 -11.36 -36.08 12.29
CA GLY A 58 -11.81 -35.71 13.62
C GLY A 58 -10.86 -34.75 14.32
N ASP A 59 -11.17 -34.36 15.53
CA ASP A 59 -10.49 -33.37 16.37
C ASP A 59 -8.96 -33.44 16.29
N GLN A 60 -8.39 -32.80 15.29
CA GLN A 60 -6.95 -32.63 15.20
C GLN A 60 -6.58 -31.37 16.01
N ASP A 61 -5.70 -31.53 16.98
CA ASP A 61 -5.12 -30.33 17.65
C ASP A 61 -4.20 -29.60 16.67
N PHE A 62 -4.78 -28.65 15.97
CA PHE A 62 -4.03 -27.81 15.04
C PHE A 62 -2.90 -27.01 15.73
N ARG A 63 -2.92 -26.86 17.07
CA ARG A 63 -1.84 -26.21 17.82
C ARG A 63 -0.52 -26.91 17.60
N GLU A 64 -0.52 -28.25 17.52
CA GLU A 64 0.72 -29.01 17.21
C GLU A 64 1.29 -28.64 15.84
N ALA A 65 0.44 -28.42 14.84
CA ALA A 65 0.88 -28.05 13.50
C ALA A 65 1.58 -26.69 13.45
N TYR A 66 1.20 -25.78 14.34
CA TYR A 66 1.75 -24.42 14.42
C TYR A 66 2.72 -24.20 15.58
N GLN A 67 2.98 -25.22 16.38
CA GLN A 67 3.91 -25.12 17.50
C GLN A 67 5.33 -24.84 17.01
N GLY A 68 5.95 -23.78 17.52
CA GLY A 68 7.34 -23.43 17.26
C GLY A 68 7.64 -23.15 15.79
N ILE A 69 6.68 -22.65 15.01
CA ILE A 69 6.87 -22.40 13.56
C ILE A 69 7.68 -21.15 13.27
N VAL A 70 7.85 -20.24 14.23
CA VAL A 70 8.60 -18.99 14.08
C VAL A 70 9.78 -18.99 15.05
N ASP A 71 11.00 -18.74 14.55
CA ASP A 71 12.20 -18.65 15.36
C ASP A 71 12.41 -17.24 15.98
N GLY A 72 13.45 -17.06 16.76
CA GLY A 72 13.79 -15.80 17.42
C GLY A 72 14.13 -14.65 16.47
N PHE A 73 14.31 -14.91 15.18
CA PHE A 73 14.49 -13.91 14.13
C PHE A 73 13.19 -13.61 13.37
N GLY A 74 12.07 -14.25 13.69
CA GLY A 74 10.81 -14.12 12.96
C GLY A 74 10.71 -15.00 11.71
N GLN A 75 11.66 -15.92 11.49
CA GLN A 75 11.70 -16.79 10.31
C GLN A 75 10.94 -18.10 10.56
N TYR A 76 10.39 -18.67 9.47
CA TYR A 76 9.76 -19.99 9.54
C TYR A 76 10.78 -21.08 9.87
N THR A 77 10.53 -21.86 10.93
CA THR A 77 11.49 -22.83 11.48
C THR A 77 11.73 -24.03 10.58
N ARG A 78 10.68 -24.55 9.93
CA ARG A 78 10.69 -25.82 9.19
C ARG A 78 11.15 -25.69 7.74
N GLY A 79 11.29 -24.44 7.22
CA GLY A 79 11.85 -24.15 5.91
C GLY A 79 13.35 -23.93 5.96
N ASN A 80 14.02 -24.10 4.82
CA ASN A 80 15.42 -23.77 4.63
C ASN A 80 15.62 -23.06 3.29
N TRP A 81 16.36 -21.95 3.30
CA TRP A 81 16.70 -21.15 2.12
C TRP A 81 18.02 -20.44 2.33
N PRO A 82 18.67 -19.95 1.25
CA PRO A 82 20.04 -19.43 1.34
C PRO A 82 20.23 -18.26 2.32
N GLU A 83 19.23 -17.36 2.43
CA GLU A 83 19.30 -16.15 3.26
C GLU A 83 18.83 -16.37 4.70
N LYS A 84 18.42 -17.58 5.07
CA LYS A 84 18.00 -17.90 6.44
C LYS A 84 19.19 -17.84 7.41
N VAL A 85 19.04 -17.05 8.46
CA VAL A 85 20.09 -16.88 9.49
C VAL A 85 19.78 -17.68 10.76
N LYS A 86 20.82 -18.03 11.52
CA LYS A 86 20.72 -18.82 12.76
C LYS A 86 21.42 -18.15 13.94
N SER A 87 22.14 -17.06 13.68
CA SER A 87 22.82 -16.30 14.73
C SER A 87 23.02 -14.84 14.31
N ASP A 88 23.26 -13.97 15.30
CA ASP A 88 23.55 -12.55 15.08
C ASP A 88 24.83 -12.35 14.26
N GLU A 89 25.85 -13.22 14.44
CA GLU A 89 27.09 -13.16 13.65
C GLU A 89 26.84 -13.44 12.17
N GLN A 90 25.98 -14.44 11.86
CA GLN A 90 25.59 -14.72 10.47
C GLN A 90 24.82 -13.55 9.88
N LEU A 91 23.91 -12.95 10.64
CA LEU A 91 23.14 -11.79 10.22
C LEU A 91 24.05 -10.60 9.89
N ARG A 92 24.99 -10.27 10.78
CA ARG A 92 25.97 -9.19 10.57
C ARG A 92 26.91 -9.46 9.39
N ALA A 93 27.38 -10.70 9.24
CA ALA A 93 28.23 -11.10 8.12
C ALA A 93 27.50 -11.01 6.76
N ALA A 94 26.24 -11.43 6.71
CA ALA A 94 25.42 -11.30 5.51
C ALA A 94 25.17 -9.84 5.14
N ALA A 95 24.87 -8.99 6.12
CA ALA A 95 24.71 -7.56 5.93
C ALA A 95 25.98 -6.86 5.44
N ALA A 96 27.15 -7.24 5.95
CA ALA A 96 28.43 -6.71 5.49
C ALA A 96 28.75 -7.13 4.05
N LYS A 97 28.48 -8.39 3.70
CA LYS A 97 28.65 -8.90 2.33
C LYS A 97 27.77 -8.16 1.33
N GLU A 98 26.51 -7.91 1.70
CA GLU A 98 25.59 -7.12 0.87
C GLU A 98 26.12 -5.70 0.65
N ALA A 99 26.59 -5.03 1.70
CA ALA A 99 27.12 -3.67 1.59
C ALA A 99 28.25 -3.56 0.54
N GLU A 100 29.14 -4.55 0.46
CA GLU A 100 30.19 -4.60 -0.57
C GLU A 100 29.64 -4.88 -1.96
N GLN A 101 28.57 -5.65 -2.07
CA GLN A 101 27.91 -5.91 -3.35
C GLN A 101 27.17 -4.66 -3.86
N LEU A 102 26.50 -3.93 -2.99
CA LEU A 102 25.81 -2.68 -3.35
C LEU A 102 26.77 -1.65 -3.90
N LYS A 103 27.97 -1.48 -3.31
CA LYS A 103 29.01 -0.58 -3.84
C LYS A 103 29.42 -0.93 -5.28
N LYS A 104 29.57 -2.24 -5.57
CA LYS A 104 29.90 -2.70 -6.92
C LYS A 104 28.77 -2.46 -7.91
N TRP A 105 27.54 -2.68 -7.49
CA TRP A 105 26.36 -2.50 -8.34
C TRP A 105 26.04 -1.04 -8.64
N GLN A 106 26.30 -0.13 -7.70
CA GLN A 106 26.11 1.30 -7.92
C GLN A 106 27.02 1.85 -9.01
N GLN A 107 28.23 1.29 -9.20
CA GLN A 107 29.15 1.65 -10.27
C GLN A 107 28.69 1.21 -11.68
N GLN A 108 27.67 0.37 -11.77
CA GLN A 108 27.15 -0.21 -13.00
C GLN A 108 25.79 0.37 -13.41
N LEU A 109 25.34 1.44 -12.75
CA LEU A 109 24.07 2.07 -13.06
C LEU A 109 24.18 2.83 -14.41
N PRO A 110 23.09 2.89 -15.20
CA PRO A 110 23.06 3.71 -16.41
C PRO A 110 23.22 5.20 -16.06
N GLU A 111 23.68 5.98 -17.04
CA GLU A 111 23.77 7.42 -16.88
C GLU A 111 22.37 8.03 -16.72
N GLN A 112 22.19 8.73 -15.61
CA GLN A 112 20.93 9.35 -15.20
C GLN A 112 21.20 10.76 -14.68
N ASP A 113 20.19 11.63 -14.75
CA ASP A 113 20.21 12.87 -13.98
C ASP A 113 20.06 12.58 -12.47
N ARG A 114 20.12 13.62 -11.65
CA ARG A 114 20.01 13.48 -10.18
C ARG A 114 18.68 12.85 -9.72
N TYR A 115 17.62 12.97 -10.52
CA TYR A 115 16.29 12.40 -10.23
C TYR A 115 16.08 11.00 -10.81
N GLY A 116 17.06 10.44 -11.51
CA GLY A 116 16.96 9.11 -12.11
C GLY A 116 16.36 9.09 -13.51
N GLY A 117 16.18 10.26 -14.15
CA GLY A 117 15.82 10.39 -15.56
C GLY A 117 17.00 9.98 -16.45
N TRP A 118 16.74 9.26 -17.55
CA TRP A 118 17.81 8.78 -18.41
C TRP A 118 18.34 9.88 -19.32
N LEU A 119 19.67 10.10 -19.29
CA LEU A 119 20.35 11.07 -20.16
C LEU A 119 20.33 10.64 -21.63
N ARG A 120 20.08 9.38 -21.92
CA ARG A 120 19.80 8.85 -23.24
C ARG A 120 18.30 8.94 -23.50
N GLY A 121 17.90 9.44 -24.66
CA GLY A 121 16.51 9.53 -25.07
C GLY A 121 16.10 10.95 -25.45
N PRO A 122 14.78 11.17 -25.65
CA PRO A 122 14.28 12.50 -25.96
C PRO A 122 14.57 13.48 -24.82
N SER A 123 14.88 14.72 -25.17
CA SER A 123 15.07 15.80 -24.21
C SER A 123 13.84 16.70 -24.24
N PHE A 124 13.33 17.03 -23.07
CA PHE A 124 12.15 17.87 -22.89
C PHE A 124 12.53 19.18 -22.16
N PRO A 125 11.68 20.20 -22.22
CA PRO A 125 11.90 21.41 -21.42
C PRO A 125 11.95 21.10 -19.92
N ALA A 126 13.03 21.51 -19.25
CA ALA A 126 13.15 21.43 -17.79
C ALA A 126 12.14 22.39 -17.14
N LYS A 127 11.24 21.86 -16.32
CA LYS A 127 10.21 22.64 -15.62
C LYS A 127 10.47 22.82 -14.13
N GLY A 128 11.53 22.22 -13.60
CA GLY A 128 11.86 22.25 -12.18
C GLY A 128 11.02 21.28 -11.30
N PHE A 129 9.99 20.63 -11.88
CA PHE A 129 9.12 19.65 -11.25
C PHE A 129 8.81 18.52 -12.22
N PHE A 130 8.41 17.36 -11.69
CA PHE A 130 7.94 16.27 -12.53
C PHE A 130 6.71 16.70 -13.32
N ASN A 131 6.65 16.25 -14.57
CA ASN A 131 5.52 16.53 -15.44
C ASN A 131 5.32 15.39 -16.45
N THR A 132 4.22 15.42 -17.20
CA THR A 132 3.91 14.44 -18.23
C THR A 132 3.99 15.08 -19.62
N VAL A 133 4.50 14.32 -20.59
CA VAL A 133 4.60 14.75 -22.00
C VAL A 133 4.23 13.58 -22.90
N LYS A 134 3.43 13.85 -23.93
CA LYS A 134 3.17 12.89 -25.01
C LYS A 134 4.03 13.26 -26.23
N GLN A 135 4.80 12.29 -26.72
CA GLN A 135 5.58 12.42 -27.95
C GLN A 135 5.49 11.12 -28.76
N ASP A 136 5.21 11.21 -30.05
CA ASP A 136 5.13 10.07 -30.99
C ASP A 136 4.23 8.93 -30.46
N ASP A 137 3.02 9.31 -30.03
CA ASP A 137 1.98 8.44 -29.45
C ASP A 137 2.38 7.73 -28.13
N ARG A 138 3.52 8.05 -27.54
CA ARG A 138 3.96 7.54 -26.24
C ARG A 138 3.90 8.64 -25.18
N TRP A 139 3.42 8.28 -24.01
CA TRP A 139 3.49 9.11 -22.82
C TRP A 139 4.80 8.91 -22.07
N TYR A 140 5.30 9.99 -21.51
CA TYR A 140 6.49 10.05 -20.65
C TYR A 140 6.16 10.79 -19.37
N LEU A 141 6.63 10.27 -18.21
CA LEU A 141 7.00 11.15 -17.12
C LEU A 141 8.32 11.81 -17.46
N VAL A 142 8.47 13.07 -17.06
CA VAL A 142 9.65 13.87 -17.32
C VAL A 142 10.16 14.42 -15.99
N THR A 143 11.47 14.27 -15.74
CA THR A 143 12.10 14.79 -14.52
C THR A 143 12.11 16.31 -14.49
N PRO A 144 12.35 16.93 -13.32
CA PRO A 144 12.55 18.36 -13.20
C PRO A 144 13.62 18.93 -14.15
N ASP A 145 14.64 18.13 -14.48
CA ASP A 145 15.75 18.52 -15.37
C ASP A 145 15.45 18.22 -16.86
N GLY A 146 14.28 17.69 -17.21
CA GLY A 146 13.83 17.51 -18.60
C GLY A 146 14.17 16.17 -19.24
N HIS A 147 14.46 15.14 -18.48
CA HIS A 147 14.78 13.80 -19.00
C HIS A 147 13.61 12.82 -18.88
N PRO A 148 13.49 11.85 -19.82
CA PRO A 148 12.47 10.84 -19.77
C PRO A 148 12.65 9.94 -18.55
N TYR A 149 11.53 9.58 -17.93
CA TYR A 149 11.48 8.86 -16.67
C TYR A 149 10.37 7.81 -16.72
N PHE A 150 10.71 6.55 -16.53
CA PHE A 150 9.74 5.49 -16.28
C PHE A 150 9.82 5.16 -14.79
N SER A 151 8.75 5.40 -14.07
CA SER A 151 8.74 5.26 -12.61
C SER A 151 8.78 3.78 -12.22
N LEU A 152 9.96 3.30 -11.85
CA LEU A 152 10.15 1.98 -11.26
C LEU A 152 10.17 2.15 -9.73
N GLY A 153 9.04 1.86 -9.09
CA GLY A 153 8.86 2.15 -7.67
C GLY A 153 8.76 0.91 -6.78
N VAL A 154 8.93 1.15 -5.48
CA VAL A 154 8.68 0.17 -4.43
C VAL A 154 7.83 0.81 -3.35
N ASN A 155 6.67 0.20 -3.05
CA ASN A 155 5.78 0.64 -2.00
C ASN A 155 6.22 0.10 -0.63
N ALA A 156 5.78 0.79 0.41
CA ALA A 156 5.96 0.39 1.80
C ALA A 156 7.42 0.08 2.16
N VAL A 157 8.32 0.98 1.77
CA VAL A 157 9.70 0.98 2.25
C VAL A 157 9.67 1.56 3.67
N THR A 158 9.32 0.75 4.66
CA THR A 158 9.03 1.21 6.02
C THR A 158 9.46 0.22 7.07
N GLN A 159 9.76 0.74 8.26
CA GLN A 159 10.03 -0.03 9.47
C GLN A 159 8.74 -0.33 10.29
N GLN A 160 7.58 0.20 9.88
CA GLN A 160 6.40 0.27 10.75
C GLN A 160 5.36 -0.84 10.54
N GLN A 161 5.52 -1.74 9.59
CA GLN A 161 4.51 -2.77 9.24
C GLN A 161 4.96 -4.19 9.57
N SER A 162 5.88 -4.35 10.49
CA SER A 162 6.55 -5.62 10.82
C SER A 162 6.11 -6.23 12.15
N GLN A 163 5.23 -5.55 12.90
CA GLN A 163 4.71 -6.05 14.16
C GLN A 163 3.73 -7.20 13.92
N THR A 164 3.81 -8.20 14.80
CA THR A 164 2.86 -9.31 14.81
C THR A 164 2.39 -9.62 16.23
N TYR A 165 1.10 -9.96 16.39
CA TYR A 165 0.57 -10.36 17.69
C TYR A 165 1.19 -11.66 18.18
N ILE A 166 1.56 -11.68 19.46
CA ILE A 166 2.03 -12.86 20.17
C ILE A 166 1.02 -13.33 21.23
N GLU A 167 0.15 -12.44 21.70
CA GLU A 167 -0.87 -12.74 22.71
C GLU A 167 -1.73 -13.92 22.31
N GLY A 168 -1.77 -14.97 23.16
CA GLY A 168 -2.53 -16.18 22.91
C GLY A 168 -1.98 -17.06 21.78
N ARG A 169 -0.80 -16.72 21.25
CA ARG A 169 -0.11 -17.46 20.18
C ARG A 169 1.35 -17.75 20.53
N GLU A 170 1.74 -17.59 21.79
CA GLU A 170 3.12 -17.75 22.26
C GLU A 170 3.70 -19.10 21.85
N SER A 171 2.88 -20.16 21.83
CA SER A 171 3.33 -21.49 21.41
C SER A 171 3.74 -21.59 19.93
N MET A 172 3.38 -20.63 19.09
CA MET A 172 3.79 -20.60 17.68
C MET A 172 5.26 -20.18 17.51
N PHE A 173 5.84 -19.57 18.54
CA PHE A 173 7.21 -19.06 18.53
C PHE A 173 8.11 -20.03 19.30
N SER A 174 9.17 -20.52 18.65
CA SER A 174 10.13 -21.42 19.30
C SER A 174 11.07 -20.70 20.27
N ASP A 175 11.32 -19.41 20.02
CA ASP A 175 12.26 -18.60 20.80
C ASP A 175 11.86 -17.11 20.72
N LEU A 176 10.95 -16.69 21.60
CA LEU A 176 10.66 -15.28 21.77
C LEU A 176 11.74 -14.63 22.64
N PRO A 177 12.29 -13.47 22.26
CA PRO A 177 13.22 -12.73 23.11
C PRO A 177 12.64 -12.48 24.50
N ALA A 178 13.48 -12.49 25.52
CA ALA A 178 13.04 -12.21 26.89
C ALA A 178 12.44 -10.79 26.99
N ALA A 179 11.29 -10.67 27.64
CA ALA A 179 10.55 -9.41 27.74
C ALA A 179 11.25 -8.36 28.63
N ASP A 180 12.28 -8.76 29.38
CA ASP A 180 13.17 -7.93 30.20
C ASP A 180 14.62 -7.90 29.65
N GLY A 181 14.83 -8.47 28.45
CA GLY A 181 16.12 -8.51 27.79
C GLY A 181 16.43 -7.29 26.91
N PRO A 182 17.56 -7.32 26.20
CA PRO A 182 17.99 -6.22 25.32
C PRO A 182 16.98 -5.85 24.23
N LEU A 183 16.12 -6.81 23.80
CA LEU A 183 15.10 -6.62 22.78
C LEU A 183 13.72 -6.28 23.37
N ALA A 184 13.62 -6.02 24.68
CA ALA A 184 12.39 -5.58 25.34
C ALA A 184 11.70 -4.36 24.68
N PRO A 185 12.42 -3.36 24.14
CA PRO A 185 11.83 -2.21 23.49
C PRO A 185 10.99 -2.54 22.23
N PHE A 186 11.15 -3.73 21.64
CA PHE A 186 10.41 -4.16 20.46
C PHE A 186 9.10 -4.90 20.80
N TYR A 187 8.77 -5.03 22.07
CA TYR A 187 7.46 -5.45 22.54
C TYR A 187 6.52 -4.25 22.66
N GLY A 188 5.26 -4.47 22.36
CA GLY A 188 4.23 -3.48 22.60
C GLY A 188 2.85 -4.10 22.79
N LYS A 189 1.88 -3.25 23.01
CA LYS A 189 0.46 -3.62 23.12
C LYS A 189 -0.35 -2.72 22.23
N GLY A 190 -1.38 -3.25 21.61
CA GLY A 190 -2.26 -2.48 20.75
C GLY A 190 -3.62 -3.12 20.57
N ASP A 191 -4.56 -2.29 20.18
CA ASP A 191 -5.89 -2.70 19.75
C ASP A 191 -5.92 -2.61 18.23
N ASN A 192 -6.14 -3.73 17.56
CA ASN A 192 -6.28 -3.78 16.11
C ASN A 192 -7.73 -4.03 15.69
N ARG A 193 -8.70 -3.72 16.55
CA ARG A 193 -10.09 -3.76 16.11
C ARG A 193 -10.22 -2.88 14.88
N SER A 194 -10.22 -3.53 13.74
CA SER A 194 -10.44 -2.90 12.46
C SER A 194 -11.83 -3.26 11.96
N ASP A 195 -12.54 -2.27 11.46
CA ASP A 195 -13.79 -2.49 10.74
C ASP A 195 -13.54 -2.86 9.28
N THR A 196 -12.26 -2.95 8.89
CA THR A 196 -11.82 -3.18 7.51
C THR A 196 -10.80 -4.31 7.43
N GLY A 197 -10.58 -4.80 6.22
CA GLY A 197 -9.56 -5.80 5.91
C GLY A 197 -9.85 -7.19 6.48
N ALA A 198 -8.84 -8.04 6.49
CA ALA A 198 -8.93 -9.44 6.93
C ALA A 198 -9.20 -9.59 8.44
N ASN A 199 -8.93 -8.55 9.23
CA ASN A 199 -9.17 -8.51 10.66
C ASN A 199 -10.55 -7.97 11.06
N LYS A 200 -11.42 -7.64 10.11
CA LYS A 200 -12.76 -7.14 10.39
C LYS A 200 -13.50 -8.07 11.36
N GLY A 201 -13.93 -7.52 12.50
CA GLY A 201 -14.62 -8.25 13.55
C GLY A 201 -13.76 -9.26 14.34
N ARG A 202 -12.44 -9.30 14.12
CA ARG A 202 -11.49 -10.22 14.78
C ARG A 202 -10.46 -9.41 15.52
N ALA A 203 -10.72 -9.09 16.74
CA ALA A 203 -9.83 -8.15 17.39
C ALA A 203 -9.23 -8.68 18.68
N TYR A 204 -7.99 -8.29 18.92
CA TYR A 204 -7.43 -8.22 20.25
C TYR A 204 -7.58 -6.79 20.78
N ALA A 205 -8.38 -6.63 21.82
CA ALA A 205 -8.27 -5.44 22.63
C ALA A 205 -6.96 -5.53 23.44
N ASN A 206 -6.00 -4.65 23.20
CA ASN A 206 -4.71 -4.61 23.91
C ASN A 206 -3.85 -5.89 23.80
N GLY A 207 -3.86 -6.57 22.68
CA GLY A 207 -3.00 -7.71 22.43
C GLY A 207 -1.51 -7.33 22.45
N ARG A 208 -0.68 -8.15 23.10
CA ARG A 208 0.77 -8.01 23.02
C ARG A 208 1.26 -8.38 21.64
N TRP A 209 2.22 -7.61 21.12
CA TRP A 209 2.89 -7.87 19.87
C TRP A 209 4.41 -7.75 20.00
N PHE A 210 5.13 -8.30 19.02
CA PHE A 210 6.58 -8.15 18.89
C PHE A 210 6.95 -7.71 17.48
N ASP A 211 7.99 -6.89 17.37
CA ASP A 211 8.52 -6.37 16.12
C ASP A 211 9.85 -7.06 15.78
N PHE A 212 9.75 -8.14 15.00
CA PHE A 212 10.92 -8.91 14.61
C PHE A 212 11.87 -8.14 13.70
N TYR A 213 11.33 -7.33 12.79
CA TYR A 213 12.15 -6.61 11.82
C TYR A 213 13.03 -5.57 12.51
N ASN A 214 12.45 -4.72 13.34
CA ASN A 214 13.22 -3.72 14.08
C ASN A 214 14.17 -4.36 15.10
N ALA A 215 13.78 -5.48 15.73
CA ALA A 215 14.66 -6.26 16.57
C ALA A 215 15.86 -6.82 15.78
N ASN A 216 15.67 -7.25 14.54
CA ASN A 216 16.75 -7.71 13.67
C ASN A 216 17.64 -6.56 13.18
N LEU A 217 17.10 -5.38 12.94
CA LEU A 217 17.90 -4.19 12.67
C LEU A 217 18.78 -3.84 13.88
N GLU A 218 18.27 -3.95 15.11
CA GLU A 218 19.06 -3.76 16.33
C GLU A 218 20.18 -4.79 16.44
N ARG A 219 19.91 -6.07 16.15
CA ARG A 219 20.94 -7.12 16.12
C ARG A 219 22.03 -6.86 15.08
N GLN A 220 21.67 -6.24 13.94
CA GLN A 220 22.61 -5.88 12.89
C GLN A 220 23.48 -4.66 13.25
N TYR A 221 22.87 -3.64 13.86
CA TYR A 221 23.45 -2.30 13.98
C TYR A 221 23.54 -1.76 15.40
N GLY A 222 22.89 -2.40 16.39
CA GLY A 222 22.75 -1.88 17.75
C GLY A 222 24.08 -1.75 18.53
N GLU A 223 25.10 -2.48 18.13
CA GLU A 223 26.45 -2.35 18.70
C GLU A 223 27.29 -1.23 18.06
N LEU A 224 26.81 -0.65 16.94
CA LEU A 224 27.49 0.50 16.37
C LEU A 224 27.15 1.71 17.23
N PRO A 225 28.12 2.27 17.99
CA PRO A 225 27.90 3.54 18.65
C PRO A 225 27.46 4.55 17.59
N CYS A 226 26.88 5.66 18.01
CA CYS A 226 26.51 6.79 17.13
C CYS A 226 27.71 7.28 16.27
N ALA A 227 28.46 6.34 15.70
CA ALA A 227 29.69 6.55 14.99
C ALA A 227 29.42 7.34 13.72
N GLY A 228 29.80 8.60 13.75
CA GLY A 228 29.74 9.50 12.62
C GLY A 228 28.77 10.67 12.75
N SER A 229 27.85 10.70 13.72
CA SER A 229 27.06 11.90 13.98
C SER A 229 27.67 12.71 15.13
N SER A 230 27.96 13.97 14.88
CA SER A 230 28.43 14.93 15.90
C SER A 230 27.41 15.14 17.03
N GLU A 231 26.18 14.69 16.84
CA GLU A 231 25.06 14.87 17.77
C GLU A 231 25.03 13.85 18.89
N CYS A 232 25.67 12.71 18.72
CA CYS A 232 25.78 11.68 19.77
C CYS A 232 27.01 11.81 20.66
N VAL A 233 27.75 12.89 20.56
CA VAL A 233 28.92 13.17 21.40
C VAL A 233 28.46 13.39 22.83
N GLY A 234 28.78 12.47 23.73
CA GLY A 234 28.41 12.50 25.15
C GLY A 234 27.51 11.36 25.62
N CYS A 235 26.92 10.58 24.69
CA CYS A 235 26.07 9.41 25.02
C CYS A 235 26.94 8.15 25.19
N THR A 236 27.92 8.16 26.12
CA THR A 236 28.74 6.98 26.42
C THR A 236 28.12 6.18 27.59
N PRO A 237 28.31 4.85 27.67
CA PRO A 237 27.79 4.04 28.78
C PRO A 237 28.20 4.52 30.17
N ALA A 238 29.31 5.24 30.28
CA ALA A 238 29.81 5.81 31.54
C ALA A 238 29.01 7.06 32.00
N ALA A 239 28.33 7.77 31.08
CA ALA A 239 27.50 8.92 31.44
C ALA A 239 26.08 8.52 31.90
N LEU A 240 25.64 7.30 31.58
CA LEU A 240 24.30 6.79 31.86
C LEU A 240 24.16 6.09 33.23
N SER A 241 25.25 5.81 33.92
CA SER A 241 25.25 5.09 35.22
C SER A 241 25.00 5.97 36.46
N ALA A 242 24.78 7.26 36.30
CA ALA A 242 24.75 8.19 37.43
C ALA A 242 23.34 8.52 38.00
N ASP A 243 22.24 8.11 37.35
CA ASP A 243 20.90 8.42 37.89
C ASP A 243 19.84 7.36 37.52
N SER A 244 19.70 6.36 38.39
CA SER A 244 18.67 5.32 38.25
C SER A 244 17.65 5.35 39.39
N SER A 245 17.04 6.49 39.69
CA SER A 245 16.01 6.58 40.73
C SER A 245 14.81 7.47 40.35
N ALA A 246 14.31 7.37 39.12
CA ALA A 246 13.04 7.97 38.77
C ALA A 246 12.08 6.89 38.22
N PRO A 247 10.81 6.87 38.67
CA PRO A 247 9.83 5.89 38.18
C PRO A 247 9.44 6.21 36.74
N ALA A 248 9.31 5.16 35.93
CA ALA A 248 8.91 5.23 34.54
C ALA A 248 7.58 5.97 34.35
N PRO A 249 7.44 6.84 33.34
CA PRO A 249 6.19 7.50 33.03
C PRO A 249 5.17 6.47 32.53
N LYS A 250 3.93 6.59 33.02
CA LYS A 250 2.80 5.77 32.58
C LYS A 250 2.46 6.10 31.13
N PRO A 251 2.18 5.11 30.28
CA PRO A 251 1.74 5.35 28.92
C PRO A 251 0.35 6.05 28.92
N GLU A 252 0.26 7.13 28.19
CA GLU A 252 -1.01 7.82 27.92
C GLU A 252 -1.92 6.91 27.06
N VAL A 253 -3.12 6.72 27.54
CA VAL A 253 -4.17 5.93 26.86
C VAL A 253 -4.77 6.82 25.78
N VAL A 254 -4.52 6.51 24.52
CA VAL A 254 -5.25 7.11 23.39
C VAL A 254 -6.59 6.40 23.24
N ALA A 255 -7.68 7.16 23.29
CA ALA A 255 -9.05 6.65 23.17
C ALA A 255 -9.32 6.01 21.80
N PRO A 256 -10.16 4.97 21.74
CA PRO A 256 -10.45 4.27 20.50
C PRO A 256 -11.43 5.06 19.64
N GLY A 257 -11.08 5.19 18.38
CA GLY A 257 -11.95 5.72 17.34
C GLY A 257 -11.21 6.55 16.34
N SER A 258 -10.57 5.90 15.38
CA SER A 258 -10.22 6.44 14.06
C SER A 258 -9.15 5.55 13.46
N GLN A 259 -9.30 5.26 12.20
CA GLN A 259 -8.31 4.64 11.33
C GLN A 259 -6.90 5.07 11.74
N THR A 260 -6.01 4.12 11.95
CA THR A 260 -4.63 4.38 12.33
C THR A 260 -3.99 5.27 11.26
N GLN A 261 -4.04 6.57 11.47
CA GLN A 261 -3.19 7.50 10.74
C GLN A 261 -1.75 7.13 11.08
N LEU A 262 -0.96 6.81 10.08
CA LEU A 262 0.49 6.90 10.17
C LEU A 262 0.80 8.32 10.66
N ALA A 263 1.17 8.45 11.90
CA ALA A 263 1.56 9.74 12.46
C ALA A 263 2.85 10.16 11.76
N THR A 264 2.75 11.18 10.91
CA THR A 264 3.91 11.94 10.46
C THR A 264 4.52 12.61 11.69
N PRO A 265 5.81 12.46 11.96
CA PRO A 265 6.46 13.24 13.01
C PRO A 265 6.35 14.72 12.65
N ALA A 266 5.89 15.50 13.62
CA ALA A 266 5.80 16.95 13.48
C ALA A 266 7.20 17.50 13.15
N SER A 267 7.35 18.10 11.97
CA SER A 267 8.53 18.88 11.62
C SER A 267 8.63 20.06 12.59
N GLY A 268 9.65 20.03 13.44
CA GLY A 268 9.98 21.16 14.31
C GLY A 268 10.32 22.39 13.45
N ALA A 269 9.56 23.45 13.62
CA ALA A 269 9.82 24.73 13.02
C ALA A 269 11.24 25.20 13.39
N ALA A 270 12.08 25.43 12.40
CA ALA A 270 13.37 26.04 12.56
C ALA A 270 13.15 27.49 13.02
N ALA A 271 13.44 27.80 14.27
CA ALA A 271 13.52 29.16 14.78
C ALA A 271 14.76 29.84 14.20
N VAL A 272 14.55 30.96 13.53
CA VAL A 272 15.63 31.84 13.07
C VAL A 272 16.42 32.32 14.29
N ALA A 273 17.65 31.86 14.41
CA ALA A 273 18.57 32.29 15.47
C ALA A 273 19.16 33.66 15.15
N THR A 274 18.79 34.64 15.95
CA THR A 274 19.53 35.91 16.03
C THR A 274 20.90 35.68 16.70
N ALA A 275 21.95 36.14 16.06
CA ALA A 275 23.32 36.05 16.56
C ALA A 275 23.52 36.87 17.84
N GLY A 276 24.09 36.24 18.87
CA GLY A 276 24.69 36.99 19.96
C GLY A 276 24.60 36.34 21.35
N ALA A 277 25.56 35.51 21.73
CA ALA A 277 26.24 35.42 23.02
C ALA A 277 27.07 34.11 23.08
N PRO A 278 28.18 34.01 23.83
CA PRO A 278 28.98 32.79 23.88
C PRO A 278 28.18 31.67 24.60
N LYS A 279 28.07 30.53 23.92
CA LYS A 279 27.39 29.33 24.48
C LYS A 279 28.09 28.89 25.77
N SER A 280 27.37 28.88 26.87
CA SER A 280 27.68 28.06 28.04
C SER A 280 27.89 26.61 27.58
N ALA A 281 28.80 25.87 28.22
CA ALA A 281 28.99 24.45 27.95
C ALA A 281 27.61 23.76 28.05
N ALA A 282 27.15 23.13 26.95
CA ALA A 282 25.87 22.47 26.93
C ALA A 282 25.87 21.36 28.00
N GLU A 283 24.83 21.29 28.80
CA GLU A 283 24.61 20.16 29.68
C GLU A 283 24.65 18.84 28.89
N PRO A 284 25.24 17.77 29.45
CA PRO A 284 25.25 16.48 28.76
C PRO A 284 23.80 16.00 28.53
N PRO A 285 23.51 15.38 27.36
CA PRO A 285 22.17 14.93 27.04
C PRO A 285 21.66 13.91 28.07
N THR A 286 20.37 13.96 28.37
CA THR A 286 19.70 13.00 29.25
C THR A 286 19.69 11.60 28.64
N ALA A 287 19.45 10.56 29.45
CA ALA A 287 19.31 9.19 28.96
C ALA A 287 18.22 9.06 27.88
N GLU A 288 17.07 9.73 28.07
CA GLU A 288 15.96 9.74 27.12
C GLU A 288 16.34 10.44 25.81
N GLU A 289 17.09 11.51 25.89
CA GLU A 289 17.61 12.24 24.75
C GLU A 289 18.66 11.42 23.98
N CYS A 290 19.53 10.71 24.68
CA CYS A 290 20.47 9.76 24.09
C CYS A 290 19.74 8.62 23.35
N ASP A 291 18.70 8.05 23.93
CA ASP A 291 17.91 7.00 23.28
C ASP A 291 17.16 7.52 22.06
N ARG A 292 16.64 8.73 22.11
CA ARG A 292 16.03 9.40 20.95
C ARG A 292 17.04 9.59 19.81
N LEU A 293 18.23 10.10 20.13
CA LEU A 293 19.31 10.32 19.15
C LEU A 293 19.81 9.01 18.53
N LYS A 294 19.92 7.93 19.34
CA LYS A 294 20.29 6.60 18.83
C LYS A 294 19.25 6.07 17.86
N ARG A 295 17.95 6.18 18.19
CA ARG A 295 16.85 5.76 17.30
C ARG A 295 16.85 6.56 16.01
N ALA A 296 17.00 7.88 16.07
CA ALA A 296 17.07 8.72 14.87
C ALA A 296 18.25 8.34 13.97
N ALA A 297 19.44 8.14 14.53
CA ALA A 297 20.62 7.70 13.79
C ALA A 297 20.47 6.29 13.19
N ALA A 298 19.77 5.37 13.88
CA ALA A 298 19.46 4.04 13.36
C ALA A 298 18.50 4.11 12.18
N THR A 299 17.45 4.94 12.28
CA THR A 299 16.48 5.17 11.18
C THR A 299 17.18 5.80 9.97
N GLU A 300 18.04 6.79 10.15
CA GLU A 300 18.80 7.40 9.08
C GLU A 300 19.72 6.40 8.36
N ARG A 301 20.44 5.55 9.11
CA ARG A 301 21.28 4.48 8.51
C ARG A 301 20.45 3.51 7.70
N TRP A 302 19.31 3.07 8.24
CA TRP A 302 18.38 2.20 7.55
C TRP A 302 17.84 2.85 6.29
N ALA A 303 17.40 4.12 6.35
CA ALA A 303 16.88 4.85 5.21
C ALA A 303 17.95 5.00 4.12
N SER A 304 19.17 5.40 4.48
CA SER A 304 20.29 5.51 3.54
C SER A 304 20.58 4.18 2.84
N ARG A 305 20.63 3.07 3.60
CA ARG A 305 20.85 1.74 3.04
C ARG A 305 19.68 1.31 2.13
N SER A 306 18.44 1.59 2.51
CA SER A 306 17.28 1.26 1.70
C SER A 306 17.30 2.00 0.36
N VAL A 307 17.67 3.29 0.34
CA VAL A 307 17.88 4.04 -0.90
C VAL A 307 19.03 3.46 -1.73
N ASP A 308 20.14 3.07 -1.09
CA ASP A 308 21.28 2.43 -1.77
C ASP A 308 20.87 1.11 -2.43
N ARG A 309 20.06 0.29 -1.76
CA ARG A 309 19.49 -0.95 -2.29
C ARG A 309 18.61 -0.68 -3.50
N LEU A 310 17.62 0.21 -3.34
CA LEU A 310 16.68 0.52 -4.42
C LEU A 310 17.43 0.99 -5.68
N LYS A 311 18.37 1.92 -5.54
CA LYS A 311 19.23 2.36 -6.66
C LYS A 311 20.03 1.22 -7.26
N ALA A 312 20.71 0.43 -6.43
CA ALA A 312 21.52 -0.69 -6.90
C ALA A 312 20.68 -1.74 -7.62
N TRP A 313 19.42 -1.95 -7.25
CA TRP A 313 18.47 -2.84 -7.91
C TRP A 313 17.77 -2.20 -9.12
N GLY A 314 18.13 -0.97 -9.46
CA GLY A 314 17.62 -0.27 -10.64
C GLY A 314 16.24 0.35 -10.46
N PHE A 315 15.72 0.45 -9.24
CA PHE A 315 14.55 1.26 -8.93
C PHE A 315 14.95 2.74 -8.88
N ASN A 316 13.99 3.61 -9.15
CA ASN A 316 14.19 5.05 -9.16
C ASN A 316 13.10 5.83 -8.41
N THR A 317 12.11 5.15 -7.81
CA THR A 317 10.99 5.78 -7.11
C THR A 317 10.76 5.12 -5.75
N ILE A 318 10.63 5.93 -4.70
CA ILE A 318 10.08 5.53 -3.41
C ILE A 318 8.55 5.63 -3.54
N GLY A 319 7.87 4.49 -3.42
CA GLY A 319 6.41 4.40 -3.56
C GLY A 319 5.66 4.78 -2.28
N ASN A 320 4.34 4.69 -2.33
CA ASN A 320 3.46 5.03 -1.22
C ASN A 320 3.77 4.24 0.07
N TRP A 321 3.38 4.80 1.21
CA TRP A 321 3.53 4.24 2.57
C TRP A 321 4.98 3.94 2.97
N SER A 322 5.91 4.64 2.37
CA SER A 322 7.31 4.60 2.75
C SER A 322 7.61 5.60 3.88
N ASP A 323 8.68 5.35 4.64
CA ASP A 323 9.06 6.22 5.76
C ASP A 323 9.60 7.58 5.25
N ALA A 324 9.18 8.68 5.91
CA ALA A 324 9.61 10.04 5.59
C ALA A 324 11.14 10.22 5.63
N ALA A 325 11.84 9.44 6.46
CA ALA A 325 13.30 9.44 6.50
C ALA A 325 13.97 9.13 5.15
N LEU A 326 13.26 8.47 4.21
CA LEU A 326 13.74 8.23 2.85
C LEU A 326 13.61 9.49 1.98
N GLU A 327 12.50 10.22 2.15
CA GLU A 327 12.22 11.48 1.44
C GLU A 327 13.23 12.55 1.84
N ASP A 328 13.56 12.63 3.14
CA ASP A 328 14.53 13.58 3.72
C ASP A 328 15.95 13.41 3.16
N GLN A 329 16.28 12.22 2.67
CA GLN A 329 17.58 11.95 2.02
C GLN A 329 17.78 12.79 0.75
N LYS A 330 16.71 13.20 0.05
CA LYS A 330 16.77 13.92 -1.25
C LYS A 330 17.70 13.22 -2.26
N ARG A 331 17.57 11.89 -2.34
CA ARG A 331 18.43 11.03 -3.16
C ARG A 331 17.65 10.21 -4.19
N MET A 332 16.33 10.11 -4.04
CA MET A 332 15.44 9.38 -4.93
C MET A 332 14.07 10.06 -4.94
N PRO A 333 13.44 10.23 -6.10
CA PRO A 333 12.06 10.72 -6.20
C PRO A 333 11.07 9.84 -5.45
N TYR A 334 9.96 10.43 -5.03
CA TYR A 334 8.94 9.74 -4.24
C TYR A 334 7.53 10.16 -4.60
N THR A 335 6.55 9.36 -4.16
CA THR A 335 5.12 9.65 -4.27
C THR A 335 4.48 9.67 -2.89
N LEU A 336 3.40 10.43 -2.72
CA LEU A 336 2.67 10.53 -1.46
C LEU A 336 1.20 10.13 -1.61
N PRO A 337 0.64 9.36 -0.66
CA PRO A 337 -0.79 9.15 -0.57
C PRO A 337 -1.47 10.34 0.10
N LEU A 338 -2.63 10.75 -0.45
CA LEU A 338 -3.59 11.59 0.25
C LEU A 338 -4.64 10.68 0.88
N SER A 339 -4.59 10.52 2.19
CA SER A 339 -5.61 9.78 2.93
C SER A 339 -6.66 10.78 3.45
N ILE A 340 -7.79 10.84 2.77
CA ILE A 340 -8.85 11.80 3.10
C ILE A 340 -9.76 11.18 4.15
N SER A 341 -9.72 11.69 5.36
CA SER A 341 -10.53 11.21 6.49
C SER A 341 -11.27 12.34 7.20
N GLY A 342 -12.50 12.07 7.63
CA GLY A 342 -13.36 13.05 8.32
C GLY A 342 -14.75 12.50 8.62
N ASP A 343 -15.60 13.32 9.23
CA ASP A 343 -16.98 12.96 9.60
C ASP A 343 -17.99 13.19 8.47
N TYR A 344 -17.59 12.92 7.24
CA TYR A 344 -18.48 12.97 6.09
C TYR A 344 -19.27 11.66 5.92
N ALA A 345 -20.38 11.72 5.21
CA ALA A 345 -21.15 10.54 4.87
C ALA A 345 -20.37 9.62 3.93
N THR A 346 -20.62 8.32 4.02
CA THR A 346 -20.07 7.30 3.12
C THR A 346 -21.16 6.44 2.53
N ILE A 347 -20.90 5.91 1.34
CA ILE A 347 -21.81 4.99 0.65
C ILE A 347 -21.21 3.59 0.71
N SER A 348 -22.02 2.62 1.18
CA SER A 348 -21.64 1.21 1.10
C SER A 348 -21.95 0.66 -0.30
N THR A 349 -20.98 -0.01 -0.88
CA THR A 349 -21.15 -0.76 -2.14
C THR A 349 -21.40 -2.26 -1.87
N GLY A 350 -21.45 -2.66 -0.60
CA GLY A 350 -21.48 -4.08 -0.22
C GLY A 350 -20.12 -4.78 -0.32
N HIS A 351 -19.08 -4.05 -0.72
CA HIS A 351 -17.69 -4.51 -0.78
C HIS A 351 -16.75 -3.45 -0.18
N ASP A 352 -16.99 -3.11 1.06
CA ASP A 352 -16.31 -2.02 1.76
C ASP A 352 -15.02 -2.51 2.43
N TRP A 353 -14.05 -2.98 1.62
CA TRP A 353 -12.81 -3.55 2.15
C TRP A 353 -12.04 -2.55 3.03
N TRP A 354 -11.88 -1.32 2.54
CA TRP A 354 -11.26 -0.22 3.26
C TRP A 354 -12.27 0.79 3.85
N GLY A 355 -13.56 0.41 3.92
CA GLY A 355 -14.67 1.27 4.34
C GLY A 355 -15.57 1.68 3.17
N GLY A 356 -16.69 2.35 3.47
CA GLY A 356 -17.58 2.90 2.45
C GLY A 356 -16.91 4.03 1.65
N ILE A 357 -17.30 4.19 0.38
CA ILE A 357 -16.77 5.27 -0.45
C ILE A 357 -17.25 6.64 0.06
N PRO A 358 -16.39 7.65 0.19
CA PRO A 358 -16.78 9.00 0.60
C PRO A 358 -17.89 9.59 -0.26
N ASP A 359 -18.87 10.25 0.37
CA ASP A 359 -19.89 11.03 -0.34
C ASP A 359 -19.32 12.38 -0.78
N PRO A 360 -19.04 12.60 -2.08
CA PRO A 360 -18.43 13.83 -2.55
C PRO A 360 -19.40 15.02 -2.57
N PHE A 361 -20.70 14.79 -2.39
CA PHE A 361 -21.71 15.85 -2.25
C PHE A 361 -21.83 16.36 -0.79
N ASP A 362 -21.21 15.67 0.16
CA ASP A 362 -21.13 16.14 1.54
C ASP A 362 -20.10 17.27 1.64
N PRO A 363 -20.48 18.49 2.04
CA PRO A 363 -19.52 19.58 2.17
C PRO A 363 -18.39 19.29 3.16
N ARG A 364 -18.60 18.36 4.11
CA ARG A 364 -17.55 17.92 5.04
C ARG A 364 -16.47 17.11 4.34
N PHE A 365 -16.79 16.42 3.21
CA PHE A 365 -15.78 15.77 2.38
C PHE A 365 -14.83 16.78 1.74
N ALA A 366 -15.36 17.87 1.17
CA ALA A 366 -14.53 18.93 0.60
C ALA A 366 -13.61 19.57 1.67
N MET A 367 -14.11 19.78 2.89
CA MET A 367 -13.30 20.27 4.02
C MET A 367 -12.22 19.26 4.44
N ALA A 368 -12.53 17.98 4.45
CA ALA A 368 -11.57 16.93 4.78
C ALA A 368 -10.48 16.81 3.71
N ALA A 369 -10.84 16.86 2.42
CA ALA A 369 -9.91 16.86 1.29
C ALA A 369 -8.97 18.07 1.36
N GLU A 370 -9.52 19.27 1.52
CA GLU A 370 -8.75 20.52 1.71
C GLU A 370 -7.74 20.40 2.86
N ARG A 371 -8.19 19.89 4.02
CA ARG A 371 -7.32 19.71 5.18
C ARG A 371 -6.21 18.69 4.91
N ALA A 372 -6.53 17.53 4.33
CA ALA A 372 -5.56 16.49 4.03
C ALA A 372 -4.48 16.99 3.07
N ILE A 373 -4.90 17.68 2.01
CA ILE A 373 -4.00 18.25 0.99
C ILE A 373 -3.14 19.37 1.56
N ALA A 374 -3.73 20.29 2.33
CA ALA A 374 -2.99 21.37 2.98
C ALA A 374 -1.91 20.86 3.94
N ILE A 375 -2.19 19.78 4.67
CA ILE A 375 -1.21 19.12 5.54
C ILE A 375 -0.11 18.46 4.72
N ALA A 376 -0.46 17.67 3.71
CA ALA A 376 0.51 16.98 2.85
C ALA A 376 1.39 17.97 2.07
N ALA A 377 0.82 19.06 1.56
CA ALA A 377 1.56 20.07 0.80
C ALA A 377 2.51 20.92 1.64
N ARG A 378 2.28 21.05 2.96
CA ARG A 378 3.02 22.00 3.83
C ARG A 378 4.53 21.87 3.75
N GLY A 379 5.07 20.66 3.67
CA GLY A 379 6.51 20.40 3.57
C GLY A 379 6.99 20.06 2.15
N HIS A 380 6.08 19.93 1.18
CA HIS A 380 6.37 19.32 -0.11
C HIS A 380 6.06 20.22 -1.32
N ARG A 381 5.38 21.37 -1.09
CA ARG A 381 4.93 22.27 -2.17
C ARG A 381 6.01 22.63 -3.20
N ASP A 382 7.23 22.87 -2.72
CA ASP A 382 8.36 23.31 -3.54
C ASP A 382 9.45 22.24 -3.66
N ASP A 383 9.12 20.97 -3.34
CA ASP A 383 10.07 19.87 -3.37
C ASP A 383 10.14 19.21 -4.76
N PRO A 384 11.22 19.41 -5.52
CA PRO A 384 11.35 18.84 -6.86
C PRO A 384 11.53 17.30 -6.85
N TRP A 385 11.73 16.67 -5.69
CA TRP A 385 11.84 15.22 -5.56
C TRP A 385 10.48 14.54 -5.49
N LEU A 386 9.43 15.26 -5.12
CA LEU A 386 8.07 14.74 -5.12
C LEU A 386 7.53 14.66 -6.56
N ILE A 387 7.16 13.46 -7.00
CA ILE A 387 6.52 13.24 -8.30
C ILE A 387 5.09 13.77 -8.26
N GLY A 388 4.34 13.44 -7.21
CA GLY A 388 2.96 13.85 -7.04
C GLY A 388 2.22 13.07 -5.95
N PHE A 389 0.92 13.31 -5.89
CA PHE A 389 0.03 12.77 -4.88
C PHE A 389 -0.98 11.79 -5.48
N PHE A 390 -1.27 10.69 -4.78
CA PHE A 390 -2.37 9.79 -5.10
C PHE A 390 -3.59 10.12 -4.24
N ALA A 391 -4.78 10.10 -4.85
CA ALA A 391 -6.04 10.34 -4.16
C ALA A 391 -6.58 9.03 -3.57
N ASP A 392 -6.47 8.87 -2.25
CA ASP A 392 -6.88 7.65 -1.53
C ASP A 392 -6.26 6.35 -2.10
N ASN A 393 -6.81 5.21 -1.79
CA ASN A 393 -6.38 3.90 -2.30
C ASN A 393 -7.53 2.92 -2.36
N GLU A 394 -7.73 2.28 -3.51
CA GLU A 394 -8.66 1.15 -3.69
C GLU A 394 -10.07 1.40 -3.16
N LEU A 395 -10.58 2.63 -3.33
CA LEU A 395 -11.96 2.91 -2.99
C LEU A 395 -12.89 1.98 -3.78
N SER A 396 -13.97 1.56 -3.15
CA SER A 396 -14.94 0.62 -3.73
C SER A 396 -15.86 1.33 -4.73
N TRP A 397 -15.36 1.62 -5.94
CA TRP A 397 -16.15 2.24 -7.03
C TRP A 397 -17.26 1.33 -7.58
N ALA A 398 -17.17 0.03 -7.29
CA ALA A 398 -18.15 -1.00 -7.61
C ALA A 398 -18.01 -2.15 -6.62
N ALA A 399 -18.95 -3.10 -6.63
CA ALA A 399 -18.75 -4.41 -6.04
C ALA A 399 -18.13 -5.39 -7.06
N PRO A 400 -17.50 -6.50 -6.63
CA PRO A 400 -17.00 -7.53 -7.52
C PRO A 400 -18.14 -8.21 -8.29
N GLY A 401 -17.93 -8.47 -9.56
CA GLY A 401 -18.89 -9.17 -10.43
C GLY A 401 -19.42 -8.27 -11.55
N ASN A 402 -20.16 -8.90 -12.46
CA ASN A 402 -20.73 -8.24 -13.63
C ASN A 402 -22.25 -7.97 -13.50
N GLU A 403 -22.83 -8.37 -12.38
CA GLU A 403 -24.26 -8.15 -12.12
C GLU A 403 -24.57 -6.66 -11.97
N PRO A 404 -25.75 -6.18 -12.39
CA PRO A 404 -26.12 -4.77 -12.33
C PRO A 404 -25.94 -4.15 -10.92
N HIS A 405 -26.29 -4.89 -9.86
CA HIS A 405 -26.08 -4.42 -8.49
C HIS A 405 -24.60 -4.20 -8.15
N ALA A 406 -23.71 -5.03 -8.69
CA ALA A 406 -22.27 -4.87 -8.52
C ALA A 406 -21.74 -3.70 -9.35
N ARG A 407 -22.15 -3.63 -10.62
CA ARG A 407 -21.73 -2.60 -11.57
C ARG A 407 -22.19 -1.18 -11.15
N TYR A 408 -23.39 -1.07 -10.62
CA TYR A 408 -23.99 0.20 -10.18
C TYR A 408 -24.11 0.32 -8.66
N ALA A 409 -23.17 -0.30 -7.93
CA ALA A 409 -23.24 -0.43 -6.47
C ALA A 409 -23.31 0.92 -5.75
N ILE A 410 -22.63 1.96 -6.23
CA ILE A 410 -22.73 3.31 -5.66
C ILE A 410 -24.15 3.87 -5.81
N ALA A 411 -24.74 3.74 -6.99
CA ALA A 411 -26.09 4.24 -7.24
C ALA A 411 -27.16 3.50 -6.41
N TYR A 412 -27.10 2.17 -6.40
CA TYR A 412 -28.01 1.36 -5.57
C TYR A 412 -27.79 1.59 -4.07
N GLY A 413 -26.52 1.64 -3.64
CA GLY A 413 -26.16 1.96 -2.25
C GLY A 413 -26.71 3.32 -1.83
N THR A 414 -26.59 4.32 -2.71
CA THR A 414 -27.11 5.67 -2.47
C THR A 414 -28.63 5.68 -2.34
N LEU A 415 -29.36 4.96 -3.22
CA LEU A 415 -30.82 4.94 -3.17
C LEU A 415 -31.39 4.24 -1.92
N ARG A 416 -30.62 3.39 -1.26
CA ARG A 416 -30.98 2.73 0.01
C ARG A 416 -30.68 3.56 1.28
N LEU A 417 -30.12 4.76 1.12
CA LEU A 417 -29.86 5.66 2.24
C LEU A 417 -31.04 6.60 2.50
N THR A 418 -30.99 7.31 3.63
CA THR A 418 -31.96 8.37 3.94
C THR A 418 -31.58 9.68 3.24
N THR A 419 -32.50 10.62 3.17
CA THR A 419 -32.26 11.96 2.60
C THR A 419 -31.34 12.83 3.44
N ASP A 420 -30.93 12.39 4.62
CA ASP A 420 -29.89 13.06 5.39
C ASP A 420 -28.53 12.99 4.68
N VAL A 421 -28.33 11.97 3.84
CA VAL A 421 -27.11 11.78 3.04
C VAL A 421 -27.16 12.66 1.79
N PRO A 422 -26.15 13.53 1.57
CA PRO A 422 -26.15 14.47 0.45
C PRO A 422 -26.20 13.79 -0.93
N ALA A 423 -25.51 12.65 -1.10
CA ALA A 423 -25.57 11.87 -2.35
C ALA A 423 -27.01 11.45 -2.70
N LYS A 424 -27.80 11.01 -1.72
CA LYS A 424 -29.21 10.66 -1.94
C LYS A 424 -29.99 11.85 -2.47
N ARG A 425 -29.83 13.03 -1.86
CA ARG A 425 -30.48 14.26 -2.33
C ARG A 425 -30.04 14.64 -3.74
N ALA A 426 -28.75 14.50 -4.04
CA ALA A 426 -28.21 14.79 -5.37
C ALA A 426 -28.80 13.87 -6.42
N PHE A 427 -28.94 12.57 -6.14
CA PHE A 427 -29.53 11.62 -7.06
C PHE A 427 -31.03 11.89 -7.27
N LEU A 428 -31.79 12.10 -6.21
CA LEU A 428 -33.20 12.46 -6.32
C LEU A 428 -33.40 13.77 -7.10
N LYS A 429 -32.53 14.74 -6.88
CA LYS A 429 -32.57 16.00 -7.65
C LYS A 429 -32.32 15.74 -9.14
N GLN A 430 -31.36 14.92 -9.52
CA GLN A 430 -31.08 14.51 -10.89
C GLN A 430 -32.35 13.95 -11.56
N LEU A 431 -33.04 13.01 -10.89
CA LEU A 431 -34.24 12.39 -11.42
C LEU A 431 -35.40 13.39 -11.56
N ARG A 432 -35.63 14.23 -10.53
CA ARG A 432 -36.65 15.29 -10.57
C ARG A 432 -36.39 16.31 -11.68
N ASP A 433 -35.15 16.70 -11.88
CA ASP A 433 -34.77 17.65 -12.93
C ASP A 433 -34.99 17.03 -14.34
N LYS A 434 -34.74 15.74 -14.54
CA LYS A 434 -34.90 15.03 -15.81
C LYS A 434 -36.39 14.76 -16.12
N TYR A 435 -37.14 14.23 -15.17
CA TYR A 435 -38.48 13.70 -15.39
C TYR A 435 -39.60 14.67 -15.03
N ARG A 436 -39.33 15.71 -14.25
CA ARG A 436 -40.25 16.75 -13.86
C ARG A 436 -41.38 16.32 -12.91
N ASN A 437 -41.93 15.11 -13.10
CA ASN A 437 -42.99 14.54 -12.27
C ASN A 437 -42.85 13.02 -12.14
N GLU A 438 -43.63 12.43 -11.24
CA GLU A 438 -43.64 11.00 -10.93
C GLU A 438 -44.02 10.14 -12.11
N GLN A 439 -45.02 10.58 -12.93
CA GLN A 439 -45.48 9.84 -14.09
C GLN A 439 -44.39 9.73 -15.16
N GLY A 440 -43.58 10.78 -15.34
CA GLY A 440 -42.41 10.75 -16.23
C GLY A 440 -41.42 9.69 -15.84
N LEU A 441 -41.05 9.62 -14.56
CA LEU A 441 -40.14 8.61 -14.02
C LEU A 441 -40.77 7.21 -14.07
N SER A 442 -42.04 7.07 -13.62
CA SER A 442 -42.76 5.80 -13.61
C SER A 442 -42.76 5.16 -15.01
N LYS A 443 -43.05 5.93 -16.03
CA LYS A 443 -43.01 5.48 -17.43
C LYS A 443 -41.60 5.08 -17.86
N ALA A 444 -40.60 5.87 -17.50
CA ALA A 444 -39.23 5.66 -17.94
C ALA A 444 -38.60 4.41 -17.27
N TRP A 445 -38.91 4.16 -16.01
CA TRP A 445 -38.34 3.05 -15.22
C TRP A 445 -39.27 1.83 -15.16
N GLY A 446 -40.51 1.93 -15.66
CA GLY A 446 -41.48 0.83 -15.56
C GLY A 446 -41.93 0.52 -14.14
N ILE A 447 -41.98 1.52 -13.26
CA ILE A 447 -42.40 1.41 -11.88
C ILE A 447 -43.69 2.19 -11.63
N ASP A 448 -44.39 1.90 -10.55
CA ASP A 448 -45.56 2.66 -10.09
C ASP A 448 -45.09 3.59 -8.94
N LEU A 449 -44.74 4.82 -9.29
CA LEU A 449 -44.30 5.83 -8.32
C LEU A 449 -45.45 6.84 -8.13
N GLU A 450 -46.20 6.68 -7.05
CA GLU A 450 -47.30 7.59 -6.73
C GLU A 450 -46.79 8.97 -6.29
N HIS A 451 -45.74 8.97 -5.48
CA HIS A 451 -45.14 10.18 -4.90
C HIS A 451 -43.61 10.05 -4.80
N TRP A 452 -42.89 11.16 -5.00
CA TRP A 452 -41.42 11.21 -4.87
C TRP A 452 -40.89 10.77 -3.50
N GLU A 453 -41.70 10.95 -2.45
CA GLU A 453 -41.35 10.57 -1.07
C GLU A 453 -41.14 9.06 -0.92
N LEU A 454 -41.70 8.23 -1.79
CA LEU A 454 -41.44 6.79 -1.82
C LEU A 454 -39.95 6.48 -2.13
N MET A 455 -39.32 7.30 -2.97
CA MET A 455 -37.89 7.16 -3.26
C MET A 455 -37.00 7.73 -2.15
N GLU A 456 -37.54 8.56 -1.29
CA GLU A 456 -36.81 9.09 -0.10
C GLU A 456 -36.67 8.02 0.99
N ASP A 457 -37.58 7.04 1.01
CA ASP A 457 -37.53 5.90 1.94
C ASP A 457 -36.27 5.05 1.70
N PRO A 458 -35.51 4.69 2.76
CA PRO A 458 -34.35 3.80 2.64
C PRO A 458 -34.72 2.37 2.22
N GLY A 459 -35.99 2.00 2.32
CA GLY A 459 -36.53 0.73 1.81
C GLY A 459 -36.81 0.72 0.31
N PHE A 460 -36.62 1.85 -0.41
CA PHE A 460 -36.86 1.88 -1.84
C PHE A 460 -35.85 1.03 -2.61
N GLU A 461 -36.37 0.07 -3.38
CA GLU A 461 -35.56 -0.76 -4.27
C GLU A 461 -35.73 -0.32 -5.72
N ALA A 462 -34.67 0.25 -6.29
CA ALA A 462 -34.65 0.62 -7.69
C ALA A 462 -34.68 -0.64 -8.59
N PRO A 463 -35.39 -0.61 -9.71
CA PRO A 463 -35.43 -1.72 -10.66
C PRO A 463 -34.06 -1.96 -11.31
N LEU A 464 -33.82 -3.19 -11.76
CA LEU A 464 -32.62 -3.51 -12.53
C LEU A 464 -32.71 -2.95 -13.96
N PRO A 465 -31.56 -2.57 -14.55
CA PRO A 465 -31.47 -2.26 -15.98
C PRO A 465 -32.08 -3.38 -16.82
N ASN A 466 -32.91 -3.02 -17.76
CA ASN A 466 -33.53 -3.95 -18.70
C ASN A 466 -33.82 -3.27 -20.05
N PRO A 467 -33.92 -4.03 -21.15
CA PRO A 467 -34.13 -3.46 -22.49
C PRO A 467 -35.47 -2.70 -22.69
N GLU A 468 -36.49 -2.99 -21.88
CA GLU A 468 -37.78 -2.33 -21.95
C GLU A 468 -37.74 -0.90 -21.38
N HIS A 469 -36.83 -0.70 -20.42
CA HIS A 469 -36.62 0.56 -19.69
C HIS A 469 -35.14 0.97 -19.67
N PRO A 470 -34.53 1.33 -20.82
CA PRO A 470 -33.09 1.69 -20.91
C PRO A 470 -32.73 2.92 -20.08
N ALA A 471 -33.70 3.75 -19.76
CA ALA A 471 -33.54 4.94 -18.94
C ALA A 471 -33.02 4.62 -17.51
N ILE A 472 -33.27 3.41 -17.00
CA ILE A 472 -32.76 2.99 -15.70
C ILE A 472 -31.21 3.00 -15.73
N GLU A 473 -30.64 2.30 -16.70
CA GLU A 473 -29.20 2.23 -16.87
C GLU A 473 -28.55 3.60 -17.10
N GLU A 474 -29.16 4.41 -17.98
CA GLU A 474 -28.71 5.77 -18.28
C GLU A 474 -28.63 6.64 -17.01
N ASP A 475 -29.64 6.55 -16.15
CA ASP A 475 -29.71 7.36 -14.91
C ASP A 475 -28.70 6.90 -13.86
N LEU A 476 -28.50 5.58 -13.73
CA LEU A 476 -27.50 5.01 -12.85
C LEU A 476 -26.08 5.39 -13.31
N GLN A 477 -25.80 5.28 -14.62
CA GLN A 477 -24.52 5.68 -15.22
C GLN A 477 -24.26 7.18 -15.03
N TYR A 478 -25.29 8.01 -15.31
CA TYR A 478 -25.17 9.45 -15.15
C TYR A 478 -24.84 9.82 -13.70
N PHE A 479 -25.54 9.22 -12.75
CA PHE A 479 -25.26 9.48 -11.33
C PHE A 479 -23.84 9.08 -10.94
N GLN A 480 -23.39 7.87 -11.31
CA GLN A 480 -22.02 7.44 -11.01
C GLN A 480 -20.96 8.34 -11.64
N ARG A 481 -21.23 8.85 -12.85
CA ARG A 481 -20.34 9.82 -13.49
C ARG A 481 -20.26 11.11 -12.71
N VAL A 482 -21.38 11.70 -12.33
CA VAL A 482 -21.41 12.97 -11.56
C VAL A 482 -20.79 12.78 -10.18
N PHE A 483 -21.02 11.63 -9.55
CA PHE A 483 -20.40 11.26 -8.29
C PHE A 483 -18.85 11.25 -8.40
N ALA A 484 -18.34 10.53 -9.38
CA ALA A 484 -16.89 10.43 -9.59
C ALA A 484 -16.26 11.77 -10.04
N GLU A 485 -16.93 12.52 -10.93
CA GLU A 485 -16.47 13.85 -11.35
C GLU A 485 -16.40 14.80 -10.14
N THR A 486 -17.40 14.78 -9.25
CA THR A 486 -17.41 15.62 -8.05
C THR A 486 -16.26 15.26 -7.11
N TYR A 487 -16.00 13.96 -6.91
CA TYR A 487 -14.91 13.47 -6.08
C TYR A 487 -13.54 13.95 -6.60
N PHE A 488 -13.19 13.62 -7.84
CA PHE A 488 -11.88 13.97 -8.39
C PHE A 488 -11.72 15.49 -8.59
N LYS A 489 -12.77 16.19 -8.97
CA LYS A 489 -12.73 17.65 -9.09
C LYS A 489 -12.44 18.33 -7.76
N THR A 490 -13.09 17.91 -6.68
CA THR A 490 -12.85 18.46 -5.34
C THR A 490 -11.40 18.34 -4.92
N ILE A 491 -10.78 17.19 -5.19
CA ILE A 491 -9.37 16.94 -4.87
C ILE A 491 -8.44 17.74 -5.78
N SER A 492 -8.71 17.74 -7.09
CA SER A 492 -7.91 18.48 -8.07
C SER A 492 -7.91 19.99 -7.78
N ASP A 493 -9.10 20.60 -7.59
CA ASP A 493 -9.20 22.03 -7.28
C ASP A 493 -8.41 22.42 -6.01
N SER A 494 -8.44 21.55 -4.98
CA SER A 494 -7.70 21.77 -3.75
C SER A 494 -6.19 21.60 -3.95
N LEU A 495 -5.77 20.59 -4.72
CA LEU A 495 -4.34 20.36 -4.99
C LEU A 495 -3.75 21.49 -5.82
N ASP A 496 -4.46 21.99 -6.83
CA ASP A 496 -4.04 23.13 -7.65
C ASP A 496 -3.79 24.38 -6.81
N TRP A 497 -4.52 24.55 -5.70
CA TRP A 497 -4.32 25.66 -4.79
C TRP A 497 -3.10 25.47 -3.87
N HIS A 498 -2.94 24.27 -3.30
CA HIS A 498 -1.92 24.02 -2.27
C HIS A 498 -0.57 23.59 -2.84
N ALA A 499 -0.56 22.84 -3.95
CA ALA A 499 0.64 22.28 -4.55
C ALA A 499 0.59 22.28 -6.09
N PRO A 500 0.48 23.46 -6.75
CA PRO A 500 0.20 23.61 -8.18
C PRO A 500 1.27 23.02 -9.11
N ASN A 501 2.44 22.70 -8.59
CA ASN A 501 3.57 22.18 -9.36
C ASN A 501 3.65 20.64 -9.35
N HIS A 502 2.77 19.98 -8.57
CA HIS A 502 2.82 18.53 -8.38
C HIS A 502 1.64 17.83 -9.07
N LEU A 503 1.91 16.64 -9.58
CA LEU A 503 0.95 15.85 -10.31
C LEU A 503 -0.09 15.23 -9.36
N LEU A 504 -1.36 15.20 -9.79
CA LEU A 504 -2.39 14.32 -9.23
C LEU A 504 -2.33 12.98 -9.96
N LEU A 505 -1.82 11.97 -9.28
CA LEU A 505 -1.44 10.67 -9.84
C LEU A 505 -2.61 9.66 -9.92
N GLY A 506 -3.85 10.09 -9.67
CA GLY A 506 -5.04 9.23 -9.75
C GLY A 506 -5.39 8.53 -8.46
N GLY A 507 -6.35 7.59 -8.52
CA GLY A 507 -7.02 6.98 -7.36
C GLY A 507 -6.63 5.53 -7.08
N ARG A 508 -5.57 4.99 -7.68
CA ARG A 508 -5.06 3.62 -7.43
C ARG A 508 -6.17 2.58 -7.50
N PHE A 509 -6.84 2.49 -8.64
CA PHE A 509 -8.00 1.65 -8.82
C PHE A 509 -7.67 0.15 -8.70
N ALA A 510 -8.39 -0.56 -7.83
CA ALA A 510 -8.48 -2.02 -7.82
C ALA A 510 -9.79 -2.49 -8.46
N ILE A 511 -10.92 -1.99 -7.95
CA ILE A 511 -12.23 -2.15 -8.58
C ILE A 511 -12.68 -0.78 -9.07
N SER A 512 -12.99 -0.68 -10.35
CA SER A 512 -13.37 0.60 -10.97
C SER A 512 -14.58 0.48 -11.88
N THR A 513 -15.16 1.62 -12.22
CA THR A 513 -16.18 1.74 -13.24
C THR A 513 -15.68 2.62 -14.37
N PRO A 514 -16.17 2.47 -15.60
CA PRO A 514 -15.81 3.37 -16.70
C PRO A 514 -16.01 4.85 -16.36
N GLU A 515 -17.07 5.17 -15.60
CA GLU A 515 -17.37 6.54 -15.16
C GLU A 515 -16.30 7.08 -14.21
N ALA A 516 -15.83 6.26 -13.25
CA ALA A 516 -14.78 6.66 -12.31
C ALA A 516 -13.43 6.85 -13.02
N VAL A 517 -13.08 5.93 -13.93
CA VAL A 517 -11.84 6.04 -14.72
C VAL A 517 -11.87 7.26 -15.65
N ALA A 518 -13.01 7.53 -16.32
CA ALA A 518 -13.17 8.70 -17.17
C ALA A 518 -13.14 10.02 -16.36
N ALA A 519 -13.73 10.05 -15.18
CA ALA A 519 -13.65 11.19 -14.27
C ALA A 519 -12.21 11.45 -13.80
N CYS A 520 -11.49 10.39 -13.41
CA CYS A 520 -10.06 10.49 -13.07
C CYS A 520 -9.26 11.00 -14.26
N ALA A 521 -9.48 10.48 -15.48
CA ALA A 521 -8.81 10.98 -16.69
C ALA A 521 -9.05 12.47 -16.94
N ARG A 522 -10.18 13.01 -16.54
CA ARG A 522 -10.52 14.41 -16.71
C ARG A 522 -9.81 15.34 -15.72
N TYR A 523 -9.67 14.92 -14.47
CA TYR A 523 -9.21 15.78 -13.37
C TYR A 523 -7.82 15.42 -12.85
N CYS A 524 -7.31 14.23 -13.14
CA CYS A 524 -5.97 13.82 -12.75
C CYS A 524 -4.97 13.95 -13.92
N ASP A 525 -3.70 14.10 -13.60
CA ASP A 525 -2.61 14.12 -14.58
C ASP A 525 -2.24 12.72 -15.06
N VAL A 526 -2.42 11.73 -14.21
CA VAL A 526 -2.09 10.32 -14.43
C VAL A 526 -3.27 9.46 -13.99
N LEU A 527 -3.57 8.39 -14.73
CA LEU A 527 -4.44 7.31 -14.29
C LEU A 527 -3.61 6.27 -13.52
N SER A 528 -4.10 5.78 -12.40
CA SER A 528 -3.37 4.79 -11.61
C SER A 528 -4.23 3.59 -11.23
N PHE A 529 -3.60 2.40 -11.31
CA PHE A 529 -4.27 1.12 -11.07
C PHE A 529 -3.38 0.18 -10.24
N ASN A 530 -4.00 -0.63 -9.40
CA ASN A 530 -3.37 -1.74 -8.70
C ASN A 530 -3.71 -3.04 -9.46
N PHE A 531 -2.75 -3.53 -10.25
CA PHE A 531 -2.95 -4.69 -11.14
C PHE A 531 -2.24 -5.93 -10.60
N TYR A 532 -2.97 -6.76 -9.90
CA TYR A 532 -2.48 -8.06 -9.44
C TYR A 532 -2.79 -9.16 -10.46
N THR A 533 -2.23 -9.00 -11.65
CA THR A 533 -2.40 -9.90 -12.81
C THR A 533 -1.04 -10.34 -13.34
N ARG A 534 -1.00 -11.35 -14.19
CA ARG A 534 0.27 -11.85 -14.78
C ARG A 534 0.91 -10.85 -15.74
N GLU A 535 0.11 -10.03 -16.37
CA GLU A 535 0.50 -8.97 -17.30
C GLU A 535 -0.41 -7.75 -17.07
N PRO A 536 0.08 -6.52 -17.22
CA PRO A 536 -0.74 -5.31 -17.00
C PRO A 536 -2.01 -5.28 -17.86
N GLN A 537 -1.94 -5.82 -19.08
CA GLN A 537 -3.04 -5.83 -20.06
C GLN A 537 -4.24 -6.67 -19.60
N HIS A 538 -4.07 -7.53 -18.60
CA HIS A 538 -5.17 -8.28 -17.99
C HIS A 538 -5.88 -7.52 -16.87
N GLY A 539 -5.35 -6.38 -16.44
CA GLY A 539 -5.92 -5.58 -15.36
C GLY A 539 -7.04 -4.63 -15.80
N TYR A 540 -6.99 -4.15 -17.04
CA TYR A 540 -7.99 -3.26 -17.62
C TYR A 540 -7.95 -3.33 -19.15
N ASP A 541 -9.01 -2.82 -19.81
CA ASP A 541 -9.03 -2.66 -21.27
C ASP A 541 -8.15 -1.48 -21.73
N PHE A 542 -6.98 -1.79 -22.23
CA PHE A 542 -6.01 -0.79 -22.69
C PHE A 542 -6.44 -0.09 -24.00
N GLU A 543 -7.36 -0.64 -24.76
CA GLU A 543 -7.94 0.08 -25.90
C GLU A 543 -8.76 1.30 -25.42
N THR A 544 -9.55 1.10 -24.35
CA THR A 544 -10.26 2.18 -23.68
C THR A 544 -9.30 3.19 -23.04
N LEU A 545 -8.21 2.74 -22.37
CA LEU A 545 -7.23 3.64 -21.77
C LEU A 545 -6.53 4.51 -22.82
N ARG A 546 -6.18 3.95 -23.98
CA ARG A 546 -5.58 4.75 -25.08
C ARG A 546 -6.54 5.82 -25.60
N LYS A 547 -7.86 5.55 -25.65
CA LYS A 547 -8.87 6.54 -26.05
C LYS A 547 -9.04 7.68 -25.05
N LEU A 548 -8.77 7.44 -23.76
CA LEU A 548 -8.77 8.48 -22.73
C LEU A 548 -7.55 9.40 -22.83
N ASP A 549 -6.54 9.00 -23.57
CA ASP A 549 -5.33 9.76 -23.88
C ASP A 549 -4.64 10.36 -22.64
N LYS A 550 -4.42 9.54 -21.63
CA LYS A 550 -3.71 9.88 -20.38
C LYS A 550 -2.58 8.90 -20.10
N PRO A 551 -1.51 9.34 -19.46
CA PRO A 551 -0.51 8.42 -18.95
C PRO A 551 -1.10 7.54 -17.85
N VAL A 552 -0.63 6.29 -17.79
CA VAL A 552 -1.09 5.27 -16.85
C VAL A 552 0.07 4.82 -15.97
N MET A 553 -0.17 4.67 -14.69
CA MET A 553 0.79 4.08 -13.75
C MET A 553 0.19 2.84 -13.10
N VAL A 554 0.91 1.72 -13.15
CA VAL A 554 0.58 0.55 -12.34
C VAL A 554 1.19 0.76 -10.96
N THR A 555 0.35 1.03 -9.98
CA THR A 555 0.78 1.50 -8.66
C THR A 555 0.94 0.40 -7.63
N GLU A 556 0.42 -0.79 -7.93
CA GLU A 556 0.74 -2.01 -7.21
C GLU A 556 0.72 -3.21 -8.14
N PHE A 557 1.72 -4.06 -8.00
CA PHE A 557 1.76 -5.41 -8.51
C PHE A 557 2.76 -6.23 -7.69
N HIS A 558 2.56 -7.53 -7.62
CA HIS A 558 3.51 -8.46 -7.03
C HIS A 558 3.38 -9.89 -7.57
N PHE A 559 4.38 -10.69 -7.27
CA PHE A 559 4.39 -12.14 -7.43
C PHE A 559 5.04 -12.73 -6.18
N GLY A 560 4.23 -13.23 -5.26
CA GLY A 560 4.72 -13.92 -4.08
C GLY A 560 4.73 -15.43 -4.27
N SER A 561 5.35 -16.15 -3.36
CA SER A 561 5.37 -17.62 -3.37
C SER A 561 5.05 -18.20 -2.00
N ARG A 562 4.79 -19.52 -1.94
CA ARG A 562 4.42 -20.22 -0.69
C ARG A 562 5.48 -21.21 -0.22
N ASP A 563 6.57 -21.36 -0.96
CA ASP A 563 7.58 -22.38 -0.67
C ASP A 563 8.57 -22.00 0.44
N ARG A 564 8.48 -20.75 0.95
CA ARG A 564 9.30 -20.26 2.07
C ARG A 564 8.66 -20.46 3.45
N GLY A 565 7.42 -20.94 3.52
CA GLY A 565 6.70 -21.14 4.78
C GLY A 565 5.18 -21.10 4.60
N PRO A 566 4.42 -21.05 5.71
CA PRO A 566 2.96 -20.94 5.66
C PRO A 566 2.52 -19.51 5.30
N PHE A 567 3.09 -18.96 4.27
CA PHE A 567 2.79 -17.64 3.75
C PHE A 567 1.63 -17.67 2.76
N TRP A 568 0.97 -16.54 2.65
CA TRP A 568 0.18 -16.20 1.51
C TRP A 568 1.11 -15.77 0.35
N GLY A 569 0.86 -16.26 -0.85
CA GLY A 569 1.65 -15.92 -2.03
C GLY A 569 1.29 -14.59 -2.69
N GLY A 570 0.34 -13.87 -2.12
CA GLY A 570 -0.17 -12.63 -2.70
C GLY A 570 -1.40 -12.83 -3.58
N VAL A 571 -1.97 -11.73 -4.08
CA VAL A 571 -3.10 -11.75 -5.01
C VAL A 571 -2.69 -12.39 -6.34
N ALA A 572 -1.48 -12.07 -6.81
CA ALA A 572 -0.84 -12.75 -7.92
C ALA A 572 0.33 -13.57 -7.38
N GLU A 573 0.25 -14.89 -7.49
CA GLU A 573 1.24 -15.79 -6.93
C GLU A 573 1.90 -16.68 -7.99
N VAL A 574 3.09 -17.16 -7.65
CA VAL A 574 3.82 -18.20 -8.36
C VAL A 574 4.06 -19.40 -7.43
N TYR A 575 4.45 -20.55 -7.97
CA TYR A 575 4.63 -21.74 -7.15
C TYR A 575 5.88 -21.68 -6.27
N LYS A 576 6.97 -21.12 -6.80
CA LYS A 576 8.28 -21.14 -6.17
C LYS A 576 8.96 -19.77 -6.23
N GLU A 577 9.85 -19.55 -5.27
CA GLU A 577 10.68 -18.34 -5.20
C GLU A 577 11.41 -18.04 -6.51
N GLU A 578 11.95 -19.07 -7.19
CA GLU A 578 12.71 -18.89 -8.43
C GLU A 578 11.84 -18.36 -9.59
N GLU A 579 10.51 -18.49 -9.51
CA GLU A 579 9.58 -18.03 -10.54
C GLU A 579 9.21 -16.55 -10.37
N ARG A 580 9.43 -15.95 -9.19
CA ARG A 580 9.13 -14.53 -8.91
C ARG A 580 9.88 -13.59 -9.84
N GLY A 581 11.18 -13.83 -10.04
CA GLY A 581 12.03 -13.03 -10.91
C GLY A 581 11.59 -13.05 -12.39
N PRO A 582 11.39 -14.20 -13.03
CA PRO A 582 10.82 -14.29 -14.37
C PRO A 582 9.44 -13.62 -14.50
N ALA A 583 8.54 -13.78 -13.51
CA ALA A 583 7.23 -13.15 -13.52
C ALA A 583 7.35 -11.61 -13.46
N TYR A 584 8.20 -11.08 -12.59
CA TYR A 584 8.53 -9.65 -12.53
C TYR A 584 9.04 -9.13 -13.88
N ALA A 585 10.03 -9.80 -14.44
CA ALA A 585 10.66 -9.39 -15.71
C ALA A 585 9.67 -9.40 -16.89
N ASN A 586 8.76 -10.39 -16.92
CA ASN A 586 7.67 -10.43 -17.90
C ASN A 586 6.74 -9.24 -17.72
N PHE A 587 6.26 -8.99 -16.50
CA PHE A 587 5.33 -7.88 -16.19
C PHE A 587 5.92 -6.53 -16.63
N ILE A 588 7.16 -6.22 -16.25
CA ILE A 588 7.85 -4.99 -16.67
C ILE A 588 7.99 -4.93 -18.20
N THR A 589 8.37 -6.02 -18.84
CA THR A 589 8.51 -6.04 -20.31
C THR A 589 7.18 -5.74 -21.01
N ARG A 590 6.06 -6.27 -20.50
CA ARG A 590 4.72 -6.00 -21.01
C ARG A 590 4.26 -4.57 -20.72
N ALA A 591 4.60 -4.03 -19.55
CA ALA A 591 4.34 -2.63 -19.21
C ALA A 591 5.06 -1.66 -20.16
N LEU A 592 6.33 -1.92 -20.46
CA LEU A 592 7.11 -1.10 -21.39
C LEU A 592 6.60 -1.13 -22.84
N ALA A 593 5.95 -2.22 -23.24
CA ALA A 593 5.35 -2.35 -24.57
C ALA A 593 4.09 -1.46 -24.75
N GLU A 594 3.45 -1.08 -23.66
CA GLU A 594 2.25 -0.24 -23.68
C GLU A 594 2.63 1.25 -23.68
N PRO A 595 2.28 2.02 -24.73
CA PRO A 595 2.74 3.41 -24.86
C PRO A 595 2.11 4.37 -23.83
N THR A 596 1.03 3.98 -23.17
CA THR A 596 0.41 4.79 -22.12
C THR A 596 1.03 4.56 -20.74
N ILE A 597 1.70 3.43 -20.49
CA ILE A 597 2.27 3.13 -19.18
C ILE A 597 3.57 3.90 -18.97
N VAL A 598 3.62 4.68 -17.89
CA VAL A 598 4.76 5.52 -17.49
C VAL A 598 5.43 5.08 -16.18
N GLY A 599 4.95 4.01 -15.56
CA GLY A 599 5.55 3.46 -14.35
C GLY A 599 4.87 2.21 -13.83
N ALA A 600 5.61 1.46 -13.00
CA ALA A 600 5.14 0.28 -12.30
C ALA A 600 5.81 0.18 -10.93
N HIS A 601 5.00 0.05 -9.86
CA HIS A 601 5.47 0.02 -8.48
C HIS A 601 5.22 -1.35 -7.85
N TRP A 602 6.28 -1.95 -7.34
CA TRP A 602 6.24 -3.23 -6.63
C TRP A 602 5.59 -3.09 -5.26
N PHE A 603 4.68 -3.95 -4.89
CA PHE A 603 4.13 -4.09 -3.54
C PHE A 603 4.55 -5.44 -2.96
N GLN A 604 5.50 -5.50 -2.00
CA GLN A 604 6.11 -4.38 -1.24
C GLN A 604 7.60 -4.62 -0.95
N TYR A 605 8.24 -3.73 -0.19
CA TYR A 605 9.67 -3.82 0.13
C TYR A 605 10.01 -5.00 1.05
N LEU A 606 9.31 -5.13 2.16
CA LEU A 606 9.55 -6.11 3.23
C LEU A 606 8.51 -7.22 3.18
N ASP A 607 8.93 -8.47 3.44
CA ASP A 607 7.99 -9.55 3.73
C ASP A 607 7.13 -9.21 4.97
N GLN A 608 5.89 -9.60 4.90
CA GLN A 608 5.00 -9.53 6.05
C GLN A 608 5.37 -10.64 7.07
N PRO A 609 5.13 -10.44 8.38
CA PRO A 609 5.43 -11.46 9.36
C PRO A 609 4.71 -12.79 9.08
N VAL A 610 5.37 -13.92 9.28
CA VAL A 610 4.79 -15.26 9.11
C VAL A 610 3.43 -15.40 9.81
N THR A 611 3.27 -14.76 10.96
CA THR A 611 2.08 -14.80 11.80
C THR A 611 1.10 -13.66 11.54
N GLY A 612 1.32 -12.88 10.48
CA GLY A 612 0.47 -11.78 10.07
C GLY A 612 0.80 -10.44 10.73
N ARG A 613 0.77 -9.36 9.95
CA ARG A 613 0.98 -8.00 10.44
C ARG A 613 -0.22 -7.47 11.22
N LEU A 614 -0.04 -6.46 12.05
CA LEU A 614 -1.11 -5.90 12.90
C LEU A 614 -2.23 -5.26 12.09
N LEU A 615 -1.92 -4.60 10.99
CA LEU A 615 -2.87 -3.79 10.22
C LEU A 615 -4.11 -4.58 9.79
N ASP A 616 -3.92 -5.76 9.21
CA ASP A 616 -4.97 -6.54 8.56
C ASP A 616 -4.79 -8.05 8.70
N GLY A 617 -3.67 -8.50 9.31
CA GLY A 617 -3.33 -9.91 9.47
C GLY A 617 -2.68 -10.55 8.25
N GLU A 618 -2.36 -9.77 7.22
CA GLU A 618 -1.64 -10.29 6.06
C GLU A 618 -0.27 -10.87 6.43
N ASN A 619 0.09 -11.98 5.79
CA ASN A 619 1.36 -12.68 5.98
C ASN A 619 2.02 -13.04 4.64
N GLY A 620 1.99 -12.12 3.69
CA GLY A 620 2.50 -12.35 2.33
C GLY A 620 4.01 -12.48 2.27
N HIS A 621 4.49 -13.49 1.54
CA HIS A 621 5.89 -13.55 1.09
C HIS A 621 6.02 -12.77 -0.22
N LEU A 622 6.12 -11.45 -0.10
CA LEU A 622 6.03 -10.47 -1.19
C LEU A 622 7.30 -9.61 -1.29
N GLY A 623 8.11 -9.60 -0.24
CA GLY A 623 9.22 -8.68 -0.06
C GLY A 623 10.34 -8.86 -1.08
N LEU A 624 11.08 -7.77 -1.27
CA LEU A 624 12.43 -7.80 -1.83
C LEU A 624 13.43 -8.25 -0.77
N VAL A 625 13.12 -7.94 0.50
CA VAL A 625 13.87 -8.36 1.69
C VAL A 625 12.98 -9.16 2.64
N GLY A 626 13.59 -10.09 3.36
CA GLY A 626 12.91 -10.85 4.40
C GLY A 626 12.86 -10.12 5.75
N ILE A 627 12.17 -10.73 6.73
CA ILE A 627 12.01 -10.20 8.09
C ILE A 627 13.35 -9.93 8.80
N THR A 628 14.45 -10.48 8.32
CA THR A 628 15.81 -10.27 8.80
C THR A 628 16.53 -9.12 8.10
N ASP A 629 15.86 -8.32 7.31
CA ASP A 629 16.43 -7.26 6.48
C ASP A 629 17.52 -7.75 5.49
N LEU A 630 17.47 -9.00 5.10
CA LEU A 630 18.34 -9.56 4.07
C LEU A 630 17.57 -9.70 2.75
N PRO A 631 18.17 -9.30 1.61
CA PRO A 631 17.52 -9.43 0.30
C PRO A 631 17.41 -10.90 -0.12
N TYR A 632 16.32 -11.26 -0.77
CA TYR A 632 16.19 -12.52 -1.51
C TYR A 632 17.05 -12.44 -2.77
N GLN A 633 18.30 -12.90 -2.66
CA GLN A 633 19.35 -12.62 -3.64
C GLN A 633 18.96 -13.01 -5.07
N GLY A 634 18.41 -14.20 -5.27
CA GLY A 634 17.97 -14.65 -6.59
C GLY A 634 16.88 -13.79 -7.20
N PHE A 635 15.95 -13.31 -6.37
CA PHE A 635 14.88 -12.43 -6.80
C PHE A 635 15.41 -11.02 -7.14
N VAL A 636 16.20 -10.40 -6.25
CA VAL A 636 16.73 -9.05 -6.51
C VAL A 636 17.73 -9.02 -7.67
N ASP A 637 18.46 -10.11 -7.95
CA ASP A 637 19.30 -10.22 -9.14
C ASP A 637 18.46 -10.16 -10.43
N ALA A 638 17.33 -10.88 -10.45
CA ALA A 638 16.41 -10.87 -11.58
C ALA A 638 15.71 -9.52 -11.76
N VAL A 639 15.26 -8.91 -10.66
CA VAL A 639 14.68 -7.57 -10.63
C VAL A 639 15.67 -6.55 -11.17
N ARG A 640 16.90 -6.54 -10.65
CA ARG A 640 17.97 -5.66 -11.12
C ARG A 640 18.21 -5.81 -12.63
N LYS A 641 18.33 -7.03 -13.12
CA LYS A 641 18.51 -7.31 -14.55
C LYS A 641 17.37 -6.75 -15.40
N ALA A 642 16.12 -6.90 -14.95
CA ALA A 642 14.95 -6.38 -15.64
C ALA A 642 14.94 -4.86 -15.66
N ASN A 643 15.19 -4.21 -14.51
CA ASN A 643 15.15 -2.76 -14.34
C ASN A 643 16.25 -2.04 -15.13
N LEU A 644 17.48 -2.56 -15.10
CA LEU A 644 18.60 -1.99 -15.87
C LEU A 644 18.41 -2.11 -17.39
N ALA A 645 17.58 -3.03 -17.86
CA ALA A 645 17.26 -3.18 -19.27
C ALA A 645 16.14 -2.22 -19.74
N VAL A 646 15.50 -1.47 -18.85
CA VAL A 646 14.37 -0.58 -19.17
C VAL A 646 14.76 0.49 -20.19
N PRO A 647 15.87 1.27 -20.04
CA PRO A 647 16.21 2.30 -21.02
C PRO A 647 16.40 1.73 -22.44
N ASP A 648 16.98 0.53 -22.55
CA ASP A 648 17.22 -0.11 -23.87
C ASP A 648 15.93 -0.63 -24.52
N LYS A 649 14.91 -0.94 -23.75
CA LYS A 649 13.63 -1.45 -24.26
C LYS A 649 12.61 -0.34 -24.49
N TRP A 650 12.64 0.71 -23.69
CA TRP A 650 11.61 1.72 -23.64
C TRP A 650 11.92 2.95 -24.52
N LEU A 651 13.18 3.37 -24.58
CA LEU A 651 13.58 4.52 -25.37
C LEU A 651 13.59 4.19 -26.89
N PRO A 652 13.27 5.16 -27.78
CA PRO A 652 13.25 4.97 -29.22
C PRO A 652 14.58 4.46 -29.80
N ALA A 653 14.52 3.59 -30.81
CA ALA A 653 15.71 2.97 -31.39
C ALA A 653 16.66 3.97 -32.11
N ALA A 654 16.10 5.02 -32.72
CA ALA A 654 16.87 6.04 -33.44
C ALA A 654 17.83 6.85 -32.55
N GLU A 655 17.49 7.04 -31.30
CA GLU A 655 18.32 7.75 -30.33
C GLU A 655 19.40 6.89 -29.70
N ARG A 656 19.28 5.55 -29.83
CA ARG A 656 20.31 4.60 -29.42
C ARG A 656 21.51 4.61 -30.35
N ALA A 657 21.30 4.87 -31.65
CA ALA A 657 22.35 4.86 -32.68
C ALA A 657 23.22 6.13 -32.71
N ALA A 658 22.70 7.26 -32.22
CA ALA A 658 23.40 8.54 -32.27
C ALA A 658 24.50 8.71 -31.18
N LYS A 659 24.60 7.80 -30.22
CA LYS A 659 25.56 7.88 -29.09
C LYS A 659 26.40 6.60 -28.90
N ALA A 660 26.53 5.75 -29.91
CA ALA A 660 27.58 4.74 -29.90
C ALA A 660 28.89 5.42 -30.30
N PRO A 661 30.00 5.29 -29.54
CA PRO A 661 31.26 5.98 -29.77
C PRO A 661 31.91 5.60 -31.09
#